data_52470b23ae69af488007a8f0f9da97a1
#
_entry.id   52470b23ae69af488007a8f0f9da97a1
#
_cell.length_a   1.000
_cell.length_b   1.000
_cell.length_c   1.000
_cell.angle_alpha   90.00
_cell.angle_beta   90.00
_cell.angle_gamma   90.00
#
_symmetry.space_group_name_H-M   'P 1'
#
loop_
_entity.id
_entity.type
_entity.pdbx_description
1 polymer ?
#
loop_
_entity_poly.entity_id
_entity_poly.type
_entity_poly.pdbx_seq_one_letter_code
_entity_poly.pdbx_strand_id
1 'polypeptide(L)'
;MNMRTCVSALAFVAGLAIAPLPVGAANVDGKRIVNADGEPGNWMSHGRTYSEQRFSPLKRIDTGNVGQLGLAWSRDIRSRTARGLEATPIVVDGIIYTSAAWSHVLAIEAKTGKLLWEFDPQIPGHYAAKGCCDVVNRGVAVWNGKVYVGAYDGRLIALDARTGQKVWETLTVDQSKDYTITGAPRIVKGKVIIGNGGAEFGVRGYVSAYDAETGKMAWRFYTVPGNPKDGFESKTVEMIAKTWAGEWWKYGGGGTVWDSMAYDPDLDLLYIGVGNGSPWNYKLRSDGQGDNLFLASIVAVRPDSGEYVWHFQTTPGEDWDYTATQHMILADLTIGGKTRKVIMQAPKNGFFYVLDRATGEFISGDAYATVTWAKGLDPKTGRPIENPEARHSTVGKPGVVVPGPGGAHNWHPMSYSPLTGYVYIPVIEAGFPYIPIDRKDFQQRPGVVWNFGIDPVKAAIPEDEAIRKAIRASSVGKLVAWDPVARKAAWTVDHPLSWNGGLLSTAGNLVFQGNGKGYFVAYDAANGKPLWNFHAQTGIIAAPVTYEVDGEQYVTVLAGWGGAIPLLAGELVQEAARGGTNRILTFKLGGREKLPDLPTVARPLDPPAMTAPKEVVDLGRAHYQQFCAGCHGDTVASGGVVPDLRYSQTLGSAEAWKTIVLEGTMTQNGMVSFARYLKPDDVEAVRAYAIKRAHDTKAAVATAK
;
A
#
# COMPACT_ATOMS: atom_id res chain seq x y z
N MET A 1 -18.91 -45.03 58.45
CA MET A 1 -19.11 -45.73 57.16
C MET A 1 -19.74 -44.71 56.20
N ASN A 2 -18.93 -43.96 55.44
CA ASN A 2 -19.42 -43.03 54.43
C ASN A 2 -18.44 -43.15 53.23
N MET A 3 -18.93 -43.75 52.16
CA MET A 3 -18.26 -43.84 50.87
C MET A 3 -18.33 -42.51 50.17
N ARG A 4 -17.17 -41.93 49.80
CA ARG A 4 -17.05 -40.82 48.89
C ARG A 4 -16.83 -41.36 47.48
N THR A 5 -17.77 -41.10 46.62
CA THR A 5 -17.72 -41.37 45.19
C THR A 5 -16.84 -40.32 44.48
N CYS A 6 -15.70 -40.70 43.90
CA CYS A 6 -14.94 -39.87 42.99
C CYS A 6 -15.55 -39.96 41.57
N VAL A 7 -16.00 -38.83 41.05
CA VAL A 7 -16.37 -38.67 39.64
C VAL A 7 -15.16 -38.17 38.87
N SER A 8 -14.57 -39.02 38.03
CA SER A 8 -13.52 -38.64 37.11
C SER A 8 -14.12 -38.02 35.85
N ALA A 9 -13.88 -36.74 35.62
CA ALA A 9 -14.22 -36.04 34.37
C ALA A 9 -13.19 -36.36 33.32
N LEU A 10 -13.51 -37.18 32.32
CA LEU A 10 -12.72 -37.33 31.09
C LEU A 10 -12.93 -36.09 30.20
N ALA A 11 -11.89 -35.27 30.05
CA ALA A 11 -11.85 -34.23 29.03
C ALA A 11 -11.56 -34.85 27.67
N PHE A 12 -12.53 -34.87 26.79
CA PHE A 12 -12.33 -35.17 25.37
C PHE A 12 -11.62 -33.99 24.72
N VAL A 13 -10.33 -34.09 24.46
CA VAL A 13 -9.60 -33.23 23.53
C VAL A 13 -9.94 -33.72 22.12
N ALA A 14 -10.88 -33.06 21.46
CA ALA A 14 -11.12 -33.26 20.04
C ALA A 14 -9.91 -32.70 19.25
N GLY A 15 -8.96 -33.56 18.95
CA GLY A 15 -7.89 -33.25 18.00
C GLY A 15 -8.51 -33.04 16.62
N LEU A 16 -8.49 -31.81 16.09
CA LEU A 16 -8.75 -31.56 14.68
C LEU A 16 -7.66 -32.31 13.88
N ALA A 17 -8.03 -33.41 13.24
CA ALA A 17 -7.19 -34.05 12.25
C ALA A 17 -7.05 -33.11 11.04
N ILE A 18 -5.95 -32.39 10.91
CA ILE A 18 -5.59 -31.64 9.71
C ILE A 18 -5.29 -32.72 8.63
N ALA A 19 -6.14 -32.79 7.61
CA ALA A 19 -5.86 -33.63 6.46
C ALA A 19 -4.52 -33.16 5.83
N PRO A 20 -3.57 -34.08 5.57
CA PRO A 20 -2.31 -33.68 4.96
C PRO A 20 -2.58 -33.16 3.55
N LEU A 21 -1.99 -32.00 3.23
CA LEU A 21 -1.99 -31.45 1.88
C LEU A 21 -1.27 -32.43 0.93
N PRO A 22 -1.65 -32.46 -0.36
CA PRO A 22 -1.02 -33.36 -1.32
C PRO A 22 0.50 -33.18 -1.35
N VAL A 23 1.22 -34.29 -1.54
CA VAL A 23 2.68 -34.27 -1.70
C VAL A 23 3.02 -33.48 -2.94
N GLY A 24 3.79 -32.38 -2.78
CA GLY A 24 4.12 -31.46 -3.88
C GLY A 24 3.40 -30.11 -3.85
N ALA A 25 2.50 -29.86 -2.87
CA ALA A 25 1.83 -28.56 -2.72
C ALA A 25 2.85 -27.40 -2.66
N ALA A 26 2.58 -26.33 -3.46
CA ALA A 26 3.41 -25.13 -3.55
C ALA A 26 4.86 -25.36 -4.07
N ASN A 27 5.10 -26.40 -4.86
CA ASN A 27 6.40 -26.61 -5.50
C ASN A 27 6.57 -25.70 -6.73
N VAL A 28 6.65 -24.39 -6.48
CA VAL A 28 6.86 -23.35 -7.50
C VAL A 28 8.36 -23.16 -7.71
N ASP A 29 8.77 -23.06 -8.96
CA ASP A 29 10.13 -22.67 -9.37
C ASP A 29 10.08 -21.65 -10.51
N GLY A 30 11.25 -21.16 -10.94
CA GLY A 30 11.34 -20.19 -12.02
C GLY A 30 10.81 -20.69 -13.37
N LYS A 31 10.88 -22.00 -13.64
CA LYS A 31 10.36 -22.60 -14.87
C LYS A 31 8.84 -22.57 -14.89
N ARG A 32 8.20 -22.92 -13.77
CA ARG A 32 6.72 -22.84 -13.65
C ARG A 32 6.24 -21.40 -13.81
N ILE A 33 6.92 -20.41 -13.18
CA ILE A 33 6.52 -19.00 -13.30
C ILE A 33 6.68 -18.48 -14.74
N VAL A 34 7.78 -18.82 -15.42
CA VAL A 34 7.99 -18.45 -16.84
C VAL A 34 6.95 -19.11 -17.73
N ASN A 35 6.59 -20.35 -17.47
CA ASN A 35 5.62 -21.13 -18.26
C ASN A 35 4.20 -21.08 -17.66
N ALA A 36 3.87 -20.05 -16.88
CA ALA A 36 2.57 -19.95 -16.20
C ALA A 36 1.36 -19.99 -17.14
N ASP A 37 1.52 -19.69 -18.44
CA ASP A 37 0.46 -19.82 -19.44
C ASP A 37 0.12 -21.30 -19.74
N GLY A 38 1.04 -22.22 -19.50
CA GLY A 38 0.78 -23.67 -19.55
C GLY A 38 0.03 -24.20 -18.31
N GLU A 39 -0.04 -23.40 -17.26
CA GLU A 39 -0.75 -23.70 -16.00
C GLU A 39 -1.75 -22.60 -15.64
N PRO A 40 -2.73 -22.27 -16.51
CA PRO A 40 -3.60 -21.09 -16.34
C PRO A 40 -4.47 -21.15 -15.08
N GLY A 41 -4.66 -22.32 -14.49
CA GLY A 41 -5.37 -22.53 -13.23
C GLY A 41 -4.61 -22.03 -11.99
N ASN A 42 -3.34 -21.64 -12.12
CA ASN A 42 -2.51 -21.14 -11.05
C ASN A 42 -2.25 -19.63 -11.15
N TRP A 43 -1.97 -19.00 -9.99
CA TRP A 43 -1.49 -17.62 -9.88
C TRP A 43 -0.24 -17.60 -9.00
N MET A 44 0.93 -17.94 -9.59
CA MET A 44 2.11 -18.36 -8.84
C MET A 44 3.03 -17.24 -8.38
N SER A 45 2.85 -16.01 -8.87
CA SER A 45 3.59 -14.83 -8.44
C SER A 45 2.67 -13.62 -8.36
N HIS A 46 3.14 -12.50 -7.80
CA HIS A 46 2.34 -11.30 -7.57
C HIS A 46 1.60 -10.82 -8.84
N GLY A 47 2.29 -10.74 -9.97
CA GLY A 47 1.70 -10.38 -11.27
C GLY A 47 1.28 -11.57 -12.13
N ARG A 48 1.17 -12.78 -11.59
CA ARG A 48 0.96 -14.08 -12.22
C ARG A 48 2.22 -14.62 -12.90
N THR A 49 2.94 -13.80 -13.65
CA THR A 49 4.23 -14.08 -14.29
C THR A 49 5.28 -13.05 -13.84
N TYR A 50 6.53 -13.27 -14.20
CA TYR A 50 7.60 -12.29 -13.95
C TYR A 50 7.42 -10.96 -14.68
N SER A 51 6.62 -10.91 -15.77
CA SER A 51 6.31 -9.68 -16.49
C SER A 51 5.31 -8.78 -15.76
N GLU A 52 4.74 -9.24 -14.65
CA GLU A 52 3.82 -8.48 -13.80
C GLU A 52 2.58 -7.92 -14.54
N GLN A 53 2.13 -8.56 -15.63
CA GLN A 53 1.01 -8.07 -16.45
C GLN A 53 -0.35 -8.19 -15.77
N ARG A 54 -0.49 -9.07 -14.77
CA ARG A 54 -1.77 -9.36 -14.09
C ARG A 54 -2.89 -9.70 -15.07
N PHE A 55 -2.52 -10.39 -16.15
CA PHE A 55 -3.41 -10.94 -17.16
C PHE A 55 -3.54 -12.45 -16.98
N SER A 56 -4.77 -12.96 -17.02
CA SER A 56 -5.04 -14.40 -17.00
C SER A 56 -5.52 -14.90 -18.36
N PRO A 57 -4.99 -16.00 -18.91
CA PRO A 57 -5.49 -16.60 -20.13
C PRO A 57 -6.82 -17.37 -19.94
N LEU A 58 -7.34 -17.48 -18.73
CA LEU A 58 -8.64 -18.06 -18.43
C LEU A 58 -9.75 -17.22 -19.07
N LYS A 59 -10.70 -17.89 -19.75
CA LYS A 59 -11.79 -17.25 -20.49
C LYS A 59 -13.17 -17.91 -20.31
N ARG A 60 -13.29 -18.83 -19.34
CA ARG A 60 -14.58 -19.48 -19.04
C ARG A 60 -15.59 -18.47 -18.49
N ILE A 61 -15.10 -17.45 -17.75
CA ILE A 61 -15.86 -16.26 -17.37
C ILE A 61 -15.52 -15.18 -18.39
N ASP A 62 -16.50 -14.72 -19.15
CA ASP A 62 -16.36 -13.77 -20.24
C ASP A 62 -17.47 -12.70 -20.23
N THR A 63 -17.42 -11.79 -21.19
CA THR A 63 -18.41 -10.70 -21.33
C THR A 63 -19.85 -11.18 -21.55
N GLY A 64 -20.04 -12.38 -22.08
CA GLY A 64 -21.37 -12.95 -22.36
C GLY A 64 -22.02 -13.62 -21.14
N ASN A 65 -21.25 -14.06 -20.18
CA ASN A 65 -21.74 -14.85 -19.04
C ASN A 65 -21.42 -14.27 -17.67
N VAL A 66 -20.60 -13.24 -17.55
CA VAL A 66 -20.19 -12.63 -16.26
C VAL A 66 -21.38 -12.16 -15.42
N GLY A 67 -22.52 -11.86 -16.04
CA GLY A 67 -23.76 -11.56 -15.32
C GLY A 67 -24.28 -12.70 -14.43
N GLN A 68 -23.81 -13.94 -14.67
CA GLN A 68 -24.12 -15.14 -13.85
C GLN A 68 -23.13 -15.38 -12.71
N LEU A 69 -22.12 -14.51 -12.58
CA LEU A 69 -21.11 -14.62 -11.52
C LEU A 69 -21.77 -14.40 -10.15
N GLY A 70 -21.55 -15.30 -9.22
CA GLY A 70 -22.07 -15.20 -7.86
C GLY A 70 -21.07 -15.66 -6.84
N LEU A 71 -21.30 -15.33 -5.57
CA LEU A 71 -20.45 -15.72 -4.46
C LEU A 71 -20.42 -17.26 -4.31
N ALA A 72 -19.23 -17.85 -4.40
CA ALA A 72 -19.01 -19.26 -4.16
C ALA A 72 -18.80 -19.54 -2.67
N TRP A 73 -18.01 -18.70 -2.02
CA TRP A 73 -17.75 -18.73 -0.59
C TRP A 73 -17.18 -17.39 -0.12
N SER A 74 -17.31 -17.14 1.17
CA SER A 74 -16.63 -16.04 1.86
C SER A 74 -15.96 -16.53 3.13
N ARG A 75 -14.86 -15.89 3.52
CA ARG A 75 -14.17 -16.17 4.78
C ARG A 75 -13.78 -14.88 5.46
N ASP A 76 -14.25 -14.69 6.69
CA ASP A 76 -13.80 -13.59 7.55
C ASP A 76 -12.37 -13.84 8.00
N ILE A 77 -11.53 -12.80 7.87
CA ILE A 77 -10.15 -12.81 8.36
C ILE A 77 -10.15 -12.14 9.72
N ARG A 78 -9.82 -12.90 10.75
CA ARG A 78 -9.64 -12.40 12.10
C ARG A 78 -8.20 -11.92 12.25
N SER A 79 -8.03 -10.64 12.52
CA SER A 79 -6.76 -10.05 12.90
C SER A 79 -6.94 -9.28 14.21
N ARG A 80 -5.84 -8.94 14.88
CA ARG A 80 -5.83 -8.17 16.13
C ARG A 80 -6.69 -6.90 16.04
N THR A 81 -6.60 -6.21 14.89
CA THR A 81 -7.41 -5.05 14.54
C THR A 81 -7.76 -5.12 13.07
N ALA A 82 -8.97 -4.71 12.69
CA ALA A 82 -9.37 -4.61 11.29
C ALA A 82 -8.68 -3.38 10.66
N ARG A 83 -7.60 -3.61 9.92
CA ARG A 83 -6.72 -2.56 9.35
C ARG A 83 -6.68 -2.57 7.82
N GLY A 84 -7.69 -3.13 7.18
CA GLY A 84 -7.74 -3.27 5.73
C GLY A 84 -6.94 -4.46 5.19
N LEU A 85 -7.15 -4.77 3.93
CA LEU A 85 -6.48 -5.85 3.22
C LEU A 85 -5.91 -5.32 1.90
N GLU A 86 -4.58 -5.43 1.74
CA GLU A 86 -3.84 -4.95 0.55
C GLU A 86 -3.24 -6.10 -0.28
N ALA A 87 -3.25 -7.33 0.25
CA ALA A 87 -2.50 -8.42 -0.34
C ALA A 87 -3.09 -8.91 -1.67
N THR A 88 -2.20 -9.21 -2.62
CA THR A 88 -2.52 -10.07 -3.77
C THR A 88 -2.40 -11.53 -3.31
N PRO A 89 -3.45 -12.35 -3.42
CA PRO A 89 -3.36 -13.79 -3.16
C PRO A 89 -2.45 -14.49 -4.17
N ILE A 90 -1.68 -15.48 -3.71
CA ILE A 90 -0.98 -16.46 -4.56
C ILE A 90 -1.80 -17.74 -4.55
N VAL A 91 -2.06 -18.31 -5.73
CA VAL A 91 -2.83 -19.55 -5.86
C VAL A 91 -1.97 -20.61 -6.55
N VAL A 92 -1.72 -21.70 -5.85
CA VAL A 92 -0.90 -22.80 -6.35
C VAL A 92 -1.57 -24.12 -5.99
N ASP A 93 -1.79 -24.95 -7.00
CA ASP A 93 -2.26 -26.33 -6.84
C ASP A 93 -3.53 -26.45 -5.94
N GLY A 94 -4.47 -25.50 -6.13
CA GLY A 94 -5.74 -25.47 -5.39
C GLY A 94 -5.66 -24.86 -3.98
N ILE A 95 -4.56 -24.20 -3.61
CA ILE A 95 -4.38 -23.54 -2.32
C ILE A 95 -4.11 -22.05 -2.54
N ILE A 96 -4.82 -21.21 -1.78
CA ILE A 96 -4.59 -19.77 -1.69
C ILE A 96 -3.65 -19.52 -0.53
N TYR A 97 -2.52 -18.84 -0.80
CA TYR A 97 -1.62 -18.27 0.22
C TYR A 97 -1.76 -16.74 0.18
N THR A 98 -2.01 -16.14 1.32
CA THR A 98 -2.20 -14.69 1.40
C THR A 98 -1.77 -14.13 2.76
N SER A 99 -1.73 -12.81 2.86
CA SER A 99 -1.45 -12.13 4.12
C SER A 99 -2.54 -11.11 4.46
N ALA A 100 -2.57 -10.72 5.71
CA ALA A 100 -3.43 -9.67 6.25
C ALA A 100 -2.60 -8.67 7.05
N ALA A 101 -3.26 -7.67 7.62
CA ALA A 101 -2.63 -6.69 8.52
C ALA A 101 -1.83 -7.39 9.64
N TRP A 102 -0.80 -6.72 10.16
CA TRP A 102 0.17 -7.28 11.10
C TRP A 102 0.98 -8.46 10.53
N SER A 103 1.03 -8.58 9.20
CA SER A 103 1.71 -9.64 8.46
C SER A 103 1.24 -11.05 8.81
N HIS A 104 -0.02 -11.18 9.21
CA HIS A 104 -0.67 -12.46 9.46
C HIS A 104 -0.79 -13.24 8.15
N VAL A 105 -0.34 -14.49 8.10
CA VAL A 105 -0.32 -15.33 6.89
C VAL A 105 -1.37 -16.43 6.99
N LEU A 106 -2.06 -16.71 5.88
CA LEU A 106 -3.10 -17.73 5.80
C LEU A 106 -2.89 -18.62 4.59
N ALA A 107 -3.15 -19.93 4.75
CA ALA A 107 -3.33 -20.87 3.65
C ALA A 107 -4.76 -21.41 3.67
N ILE A 108 -5.41 -21.42 2.51
CA ILE A 108 -6.84 -21.63 2.37
C ILE A 108 -7.08 -22.53 1.17
N GLU A 109 -7.95 -23.54 1.31
CA GLU A 109 -8.40 -24.34 0.19
C GLU A 109 -9.18 -23.47 -0.81
N ALA A 110 -8.69 -23.34 -2.02
CA ALA A 110 -9.18 -22.40 -3.01
C ALA A 110 -10.63 -22.67 -3.46
N LYS A 111 -11.05 -23.95 -3.45
CA LYS A 111 -12.39 -24.38 -3.85
C LYS A 111 -13.47 -24.05 -2.83
N THR A 112 -13.15 -24.18 -1.53
CA THR A 112 -14.17 -24.16 -0.45
C THR A 112 -14.02 -23.01 0.54
N GLY A 113 -12.86 -22.33 0.57
CA GLY A 113 -12.53 -21.33 1.57
C GLY A 113 -12.15 -21.91 2.94
N LYS A 114 -11.93 -23.24 3.05
CA LYS A 114 -11.49 -23.88 4.30
C LYS A 114 -10.10 -23.40 4.69
N LEU A 115 -9.93 -22.92 5.93
CA LEU A 115 -8.61 -22.60 6.48
C LEU A 115 -7.83 -23.90 6.66
N LEU A 116 -6.63 -23.93 6.12
CA LEU A 116 -5.70 -25.05 6.26
C LEU A 116 -4.74 -24.79 7.42
N TRP A 117 -4.15 -23.62 7.44
CA TRP A 117 -3.31 -23.12 8.52
C TRP A 117 -3.24 -21.59 8.51
N GLU A 118 -2.82 -21.01 9.64
CA GLU A 118 -2.51 -19.60 9.78
C GLU A 118 -1.25 -19.41 10.61
N PHE A 119 -0.55 -18.30 10.40
CA PHE A 119 0.66 -17.92 11.11
C PHE A 119 0.62 -16.46 11.49
N ASP A 120 0.72 -16.16 12.79
CA ASP A 120 0.87 -14.80 13.33
C ASP A 120 2.35 -14.59 13.74
N PRO A 121 3.08 -13.65 13.10
CA PRO A 121 4.46 -13.35 13.45
C PRO A 121 4.63 -12.64 14.81
N GLN A 122 3.54 -12.36 15.54
CA GLN A 122 3.55 -11.75 16.88
C GLN A 122 4.24 -10.38 16.91
N ILE A 123 3.91 -9.50 15.97
CA ILE A 123 4.52 -8.17 15.87
C ILE A 123 4.12 -7.33 17.09
N PRO A 124 5.10 -6.74 17.83
CA PRO A 124 4.79 -5.88 18.97
C PRO A 124 3.97 -4.65 18.54
N GLY A 125 2.95 -4.29 19.30
CA GLY A 125 2.01 -3.24 18.92
C GLY A 125 2.62 -1.86 18.68
N HIS A 126 3.74 -1.54 19.36
CA HIS A 126 4.44 -0.26 19.18
C HIS A 126 5.02 -0.06 17.76
N TYR A 127 5.20 -1.14 16.98
CA TYR A 127 5.64 -1.00 15.59
C TYR A 127 4.64 -0.26 14.71
N ALA A 128 3.36 -0.20 15.07
CA ALA A 128 2.37 0.57 14.31
C ALA A 128 2.73 2.05 14.16
N ALA A 129 3.47 2.62 15.11
CA ALA A 129 3.94 4.00 15.06
C ALA A 129 5.23 4.21 14.22
N LYS A 130 5.83 3.13 13.70
CA LYS A 130 7.07 3.17 12.89
C LYS A 130 6.80 3.24 11.38
N GLY A 131 5.56 3.28 10.93
CA GLY A 131 5.20 3.36 9.53
C GLY A 131 4.07 4.35 9.26
N CYS A 132 4.15 5.04 8.12
CA CYS A 132 3.21 6.09 7.74
C CYS A 132 1.80 5.59 7.44
N CYS A 133 1.69 4.35 6.93
CA CYS A 133 0.58 3.94 6.07
C CYS A 133 -0.14 2.71 6.61
N ASP A 134 -0.17 2.54 7.93
CA ASP A 134 -0.74 1.44 8.68
C ASP A 134 0.10 0.14 8.66
N VAL A 135 -0.30 -0.82 9.48
CA VAL A 135 0.32 -2.15 9.64
C VAL A 135 -0.11 -3.13 8.55
N VAL A 136 -0.15 -2.64 7.32
CA VAL A 136 -0.59 -3.40 6.13
C VAL A 136 0.47 -4.40 5.66
N ASN A 137 0.04 -5.37 4.84
CA ASN A 137 0.92 -6.29 4.15
C ASN A 137 0.34 -6.61 2.76
N ARG A 138 1.18 -6.55 1.71
CA ARG A 138 0.74 -6.66 0.30
C ARG A 138 0.86 -8.04 -0.31
N GLY A 139 1.25 -9.04 0.50
CA GLY A 139 1.22 -10.41 0.06
C GLY A 139 2.45 -11.23 0.47
N VAL A 140 2.45 -12.45 -0.01
CA VAL A 140 3.48 -13.45 0.20
C VAL A 140 4.09 -13.86 -1.14
N ALA A 141 5.23 -14.55 -1.11
CA ALA A 141 5.75 -15.28 -2.24
C ALA A 141 5.79 -16.78 -1.93
N VAL A 142 5.73 -17.62 -2.97
CA VAL A 142 5.76 -19.07 -2.84
C VAL A 142 6.90 -19.63 -3.69
N TRP A 143 7.71 -20.50 -3.10
CA TRP A 143 8.84 -21.12 -3.80
C TRP A 143 9.27 -22.43 -3.12
N ASN A 144 9.43 -23.46 -3.92
CA ASN A 144 9.99 -24.76 -3.50
C ASN A 144 9.42 -25.27 -2.16
N GLY A 145 8.08 -25.31 -2.06
CA GLY A 145 7.36 -25.81 -0.87
C GLY A 145 7.37 -24.87 0.34
N LYS A 146 7.77 -23.62 0.17
CA LYS A 146 7.79 -22.60 1.23
C LYS A 146 6.98 -21.37 0.85
N VAL A 147 6.45 -20.68 1.86
CA VAL A 147 5.78 -19.38 1.79
C VAL A 147 6.66 -18.34 2.49
N TYR A 148 6.89 -17.22 1.83
CA TYR A 148 7.76 -16.15 2.34
C TYR A 148 6.96 -14.89 2.59
N VAL A 149 7.15 -14.28 3.75
CA VAL A 149 6.52 -13.00 4.12
C VAL A 149 7.55 -12.04 4.69
N GLY A 150 7.49 -10.79 4.21
CA GLY A 150 8.14 -9.67 4.88
C GLY A 150 7.27 -9.20 6.03
N ALA A 151 7.72 -9.40 7.26
CA ALA A 151 6.99 -8.99 8.45
C ALA A 151 7.20 -7.49 8.73
N TYR A 152 6.16 -6.83 9.24
CA TYR A 152 6.14 -5.38 9.43
C TYR A 152 7.29 -4.85 10.31
N ASP A 153 7.80 -5.66 11.23
CA ASP A 153 8.94 -5.36 12.11
C ASP A 153 10.32 -5.60 11.47
N GLY A 154 10.36 -5.87 10.16
CA GLY A 154 11.60 -6.02 9.40
C GLY A 154 12.16 -7.43 9.33
N ARG A 155 11.46 -8.44 9.82
CA ARG A 155 11.84 -9.85 9.63
C ARG A 155 11.37 -10.36 8.27
N LEU A 156 12.21 -11.12 7.58
CA LEU A 156 11.83 -11.98 6.46
C LEU A 156 11.68 -13.40 7.00
N ILE A 157 10.50 -14.00 6.80
CA ILE A 157 10.13 -15.29 7.40
C ILE A 157 9.77 -16.28 6.30
N ALA A 158 10.33 -17.48 6.35
CA ALA A 158 9.94 -18.61 5.52
C ALA A 158 9.13 -19.62 6.34
N LEU A 159 7.99 -20.03 5.79
CA LEU A 159 7.07 -21.00 6.38
C LEU A 159 7.01 -22.24 5.48
N ASP A 160 6.88 -23.42 6.05
CA ASP A 160 6.52 -24.62 5.31
C ASP A 160 5.11 -24.46 4.72
N ALA A 161 4.97 -24.60 3.41
CA ALA A 161 3.71 -24.30 2.72
C ALA A 161 2.56 -25.26 3.09
N ARG A 162 2.85 -26.47 3.62
CA ARG A 162 1.84 -27.45 4.02
C ARG A 162 1.34 -27.23 5.44
N THR A 163 2.22 -26.77 6.32
CA THR A 163 1.95 -26.77 7.77
C THR A 163 1.87 -25.38 8.37
N GLY A 164 2.39 -24.35 7.69
CA GLY A 164 2.54 -22.99 8.22
C GLY A 164 3.62 -22.87 9.29
N GLN A 165 4.39 -23.94 9.57
CA GLN A 165 5.48 -23.90 10.55
C GLN A 165 6.65 -23.06 10.01
N LYS A 166 7.25 -22.27 10.89
CA LYS A 166 8.43 -21.47 10.56
C LYS A 166 9.63 -22.36 10.25
N VAL A 167 10.20 -22.21 9.05
CA VAL A 167 11.42 -22.89 8.62
C VAL A 167 12.65 -22.09 9.02
N TRP A 168 12.64 -20.79 8.69
CA TRP A 168 13.69 -19.86 9.09
C TRP A 168 13.14 -18.42 9.17
N GLU A 169 13.86 -17.56 9.85
CA GLU A 169 13.66 -16.11 9.81
C GLU A 169 14.99 -15.37 9.79
N THR A 170 15.02 -14.22 9.13
CA THR A 170 16.19 -13.34 9.07
C THR A 170 15.75 -11.89 9.31
N LEU A 171 16.45 -11.20 10.18
CA LEU A 171 16.26 -9.77 10.39
C LEU A 171 16.91 -9.00 9.22
N THR A 172 16.10 -8.25 8.47
CA THR A 172 16.56 -7.54 7.27
C THR A 172 16.89 -6.07 7.51
N VAL A 173 16.48 -5.52 8.64
CA VAL A 173 16.57 -4.10 9.00
C VAL A 173 17.27 -3.89 10.33
N ASP A 174 17.75 -2.67 10.58
CA ASP A 174 18.15 -2.21 11.90
C ASP A 174 16.91 -1.78 12.70
N GLN A 175 16.49 -2.60 13.67
CA GLN A 175 15.28 -2.35 14.46
C GLN A 175 15.40 -1.16 15.43
N SER A 176 16.62 -0.62 15.65
CA SER A 176 16.81 0.63 16.39
C SER A 176 16.30 1.86 15.63
N LYS A 177 16.08 1.72 14.31
CA LYS A 177 15.51 2.72 13.41
C LYS A 177 14.06 2.38 13.04
N ASP A 178 13.38 3.33 12.43
CA ASP A 178 11.97 3.20 12.09
C ASP A 178 11.77 2.57 10.70
N TYR A 179 12.45 1.44 10.44
CA TYR A 179 12.21 0.61 9.26
C TYR A 179 10.96 -0.25 9.44
N THR A 180 10.23 -0.44 8.35
CA THR A 180 9.11 -1.39 8.26
C THR A 180 9.16 -2.15 6.94
N ILE A 181 8.40 -3.25 6.83
CA ILE A 181 8.16 -3.94 5.56
C ILE A 181 6.64 -4.07 5.35
N THR A 182 6.15 -3.58 4.23
CA THR A 182 4.76 -3.69 3.81
C THR A 182 4.60 -4.39 2.46
N GLY A 183 5.66 -4.41 1.63
CA GLY A 183 5.67 -5.00 0.29
C GLY A 183 5.72 -6.51 0.29
N ALA A 184 5.16 -7.13 -0.75
CA ALA A 184 5.31 -8.55 -1.00
C ALA A 184 6.72 -8.86 -1.53
N PRO A 185 7.41 -9.89 -1.03
CA PRO A 185 8.69 -10.31 -1.59
C PRO A 185 8.53 -10.82 -3.03
N ARG A 186 9.60 -10.73 -3.82
CA ARG A 186 9.72 -11.39 -5.13
C ARG A 186 10.77 -12.48 -5.05
N ILE A 187 10.58 -13.59 -5.78
CA ILE A 187 11.58 -14.66 -5.81
C ILE A 187 12.11 -14.82 -7.22
N VAL A 188 13.41 -14.61 -7.36
CA VAL A 188 14.13 -14.69 -8.62
C VAL A 188 15.34 -15.58 -8.44
N LYS A 189 15.45 -16.64 -9.25
CA LYS A 189 16.59 -17.57 -9.26
C LYS A 189 16.96 -18.11 -7.87
N GLY A 190 15.92 -18.47 -7.07
CA GLY A 190 16.11 -19.00 -5.71
C GLY A 190 16.55 -17.95 -4.68
N LYS A 191 16.41 -16.66 -4.97
CA LYS A 191 16.64 -15.57 -4.02
C LYS A 191 15.35 -14.83 -3.72
N VAL A 192 15.07 -14.60 -2.46
CA VAL A 192 13.96 -13.79 -1.97
C VAL A 192 14.41 -12.34 -1.93
N ILE A 193 13.81 -11.51 -2.79
CA ILE A 193 14.13 -10.09 -2.91
C ILE A 193 13.13 -9.29 -2.09
N ILE A 194 13.63 -8.42 -1.21
CA ILE A 194 12.81 -7.57 -0.36
C ILE A 194 13.48 -6.22 -0.10
N GLY A 195 12.71 -5.15 -0.13
CA GLY A 195 13.15 -3.83 0.30
C GLY A 195 12.56 -3.46 1.65
N ASN A 196 12.47 -2.17 1.91
CA ASN A 196 11.96 -1.62 3.17
C ASN A 196 11.11 -0.37 2.94
N GLY A 197 10.30 -0.01 3.95
CA GLY A 197 9.65 1.27 4.14
C GLY A 197 10.32 2.07 5.26
N GLY A 198 9.79 3.27 5.55
CA GLY A 198 10.24 4.13 6.64
C GLY A 198 10.90 5.44 6.20
N ALA A 199 10.81 5.83 4.92
CA ALA A 199 11.37 7.09 4.43
C ALA A 199 10.87 8.29 5.26
N GLU A 200 9.58 8.34 5.58
CA GLU A 200 8.95 9.41 6.38
C GLU A 200 9.51 9.51 7.80
N PHE A 201 10.19 8.48 8.27
CA PHE A 201 10.78 8.38 9.61
C PHE A 201 12.30 8.54 9.62
N GLY A 202 12.90 8.84 8.47
CA GLY A 202 14.32 9.17 8.37
C GLY A 202 15.23 7.97 8.24
N VAL A 203 14.86 6.97 7.44
CA VAL A 203 15.70 5.82 7.14
C VAL A 203 16.35 5.90 5.76
N ARG A 204 17.43 5.16 5.59
CA ARG A 204 18.17 5.00 4.33
C ARG A 204 17.63 3.81 3.54
N GLY A 205 17.25 4.02 2.27
CA GLY A 205 16.71 2.99 1.39
C GLY A 205 17.74 1.98 0.89
N TYR A 206 17.27 0.74 0.74
CA TYR A 206 17.98 -0.36 0.11
C TYR A 206 17.02 -1.48 -0.31
N VAL A 207 17.50 -2.38 -1.14
CA VAL A 207 16.89 -3.67 -1.44
C VAL A 207 17.92 -4.77 -1.18
N SER A 208 17.47 -5.93 -0.70
CA SER A 208 18.36 -7.06 -0.41
C SER A 208 17.80 -8.36 -0.97
N ALA A 209 18.70 -9.27 -1.31
CA ALA A 209 18.38 -10.63 -1.70
C ALA A 209 18.85 -11.62 -0.64
N TYR A 210 18.04 -12.60 -0.38
CA TYR A 210 18.31 -13.67 0.57
C TYR A 210 18.15 -15.02 -0.12
N ASP A 211 19.05 -15.95 0.16
CA ASP A 211 18.92 -17.32 -0.31
C ASP A 211 17.61 -17.94 0.19
N ALA A 212 16.79 -18.45 -0.70
CA ALA A 212 15.44 -18.93 -0.37
C ALA A 212 15.46 -20.15 0.55
N GLU A 213 16.51 -20.99 0.51
CA GLU A 213 16.60 -22.18 1.36
C GLU A 213 17.08 -21.87 2.76
N THR A 214 18.02 -20.93 2.90
CA THR A 214 18.75 -20.69 4.15
C THR A 214 18.45 -19.37 4.85
N GLY A 215 17.84 -18.41 4.14
CA GLY A 215 17.63 -17.05 4.64
C GLY A 215 18.91 -16.21 4.75
N LYS A 216 20.07 -16.70 4.26
CA LYS A 216 21.32 -15.93 4.27
C LYS A 216 21.28 -14.82 3.23
N MET A 217 21.71 -13.63 3.62
CA MET A 217 21.81 -12.50 2.70
C MET A 217 22.85 -12.81 1.62
N ALA A 218 22.42 -12.72 0.34
CA ALA A 218 23.28 -12.88 -0.83
C ALA A 218 23.91 -11.56 -1.24
N TRP A 219 23.11 -10.49 -1.29
CA TRP A 219 23.57 -9.13 -1.61
C TRP A 219 22.61 -8.08 -1.05
N ARG A 220 23.12 -6.83 -0.96
CA ARG A 220 22.33 -5.62 -0.68
C ARG A 220 22.73 -4.50 -1.62
N PHE A 221 21.73 -3.82 -2.19
CA PHE A 221 21.90 -2.64 -3.04
C PHE A 221 21.31 -1.42 -2.35
N TYR A 222 22.17 -0.45 -2.03
CA TYR A 222 21.73 0.83 -1.45
C TYR A 222 21.25 1.78 -2.54
N THR A 223 20.05 2.34 -2.36
CA THR A 223 19.41 3.28 -3.26
C THR A 223 19.70 4.75 -2.95
N VAL A 224 20.27 5.02 -1.78
CA VAL A 224 20.68 6.34 -1.30
C VAL A 224 22.08 6.23 -0.72
N PRO A 225 22.98 7.20 -0.96
CA PRO A 225 24.33 7.17 -0.40
C PRO A 225 24.31 7.43 1.12
N GLY A 226 25.25 6.82 1.82
CA GLY A 226 25.53 7.09 3.23
C GLY A 226 26.26 8.41 3.45
N ASN A 227 26.81 8.59 4.66
CA ASN A 227 27.70 9.72 4.96
C ASN A 227 29.01 9.58 4.16
N PRO A 228 29.36 10.54 3.28
CA PRO A 228 30.58 10.45 2.47
C PRO A 228 31.89 10.30 3.27
N LYS A 229 31.87 10.73 4.55
CA LYS A 229 33.05 10.61 5.45
C LYS A 229 33.34 9.17 5.85
N ASP A 230 32.33 8.28 5.79
CA ASP A 230 32.46 6.87 6.16
C ASP A 230 32.86 5.99 4.95
N GLY A 231 33.05 6.61 3.75
CA GLY A 231 33.30 5.91 2.50
C GLY A 231 32.03 5.45 1.80
N PHE A 232 32.18 4.64 0.74
CA PHE A 232 31.08 4.15 -0.06
C PHE A 232 31.12 2.63 -0.20
N GLU A 233 29.98 1.97 -0.08
CA GLU A 233 29.86 0.51 -0.17
C GLU A 233 30.16 -0.03 -1.58
N SER A 234 30.01 0.81 -2.62
CA SER A 234 30.27 0.45 -4.02
C SER A 234 30.56 1.67 -4.88
N LYS A 235 31.10 1.43 -6.08
CA LYS A 235 31.27 2.48 -7.11
C LYS A 235 29.95 3.13 -7.52
N THR A 236 28.85 2.39 -7.48
CA THR A 236 27.50 2.91 -7.75
C THR A 236 27.09 3.91 -6.68
N VAL A 237 27.31 3.58 -5.41
CA VAL A 237 27.01 4.49 -4.30
C VAL A 237 27.88 5.76 -4.35
N GLU A 238 29.17 5.64 -4.73
CA GLU A 238 30.04 6.79 -4.97
C GLU A 238 29.53 7.66 -6.14
N MET A 239 29.07 7.04 -7.21
CA MET A 239 28.50 7.73 -8.38
C MET A 239 27.28 8.57 -7.97
N ILE A 240 26.31 7.96 -7.28
CA ILE A 240 25.08 8.66 -6.90
C ILE A 240 25.31 9.74 -5.85
N ALA A 241 26.30 9.58 -4.96
CA ALA A 241 26.64 10.59 -3.96
C ALA A 241 26.97 11.95 -4.58
N LYS A 242 27.50 11.99 -5.80
CA LYS A 242 27.82 13.21 -6.55
C LYS A 242 26.58 14.01 -6.99
N THR A 243 25.39 13.41 -6.88
CA THR A 243 24.10 14.05 -7.19
C THR A 243 23.38 14.56 -5.96
N TRP A 244 24.02 14.51 -4.80
CA TRP A 244 23.50 14.97 -3.52
C TRP A 244 24.29 16.16 -2.98
N ALA A 245 23.64 17.05 -2.22
CA ALA A 245 24.27 18.15 -1.53
C ALA A 245 23.79 18.20 -0.07
N GLY A 246 24.46 19.01 0.78
CA GLY A 246 24.13 19.14 2.18
C GLY A 246 24.48 17.88 2.99
N GLU A 247 23.70 17.62 4.04
CA GLU A 247 23.94 16.53 4.99
C GLU A 247 22.75 15.55 5.07
N TRP A 248 22.26 15.09 3.93
CA TRP A 248 21.08 14.19 3.79
C TRP A 248 21.12 12.96 4.71
N TRP A 249 22.32 12.43 4.97
CA TRP A 249 22.50 11.24 5.81
C TRP A 249 22.05 11.44 7.26
N LYS A 250 21.97 12.68 7.75
CA LYS A 250 21.42 13.00 9.07
C LYS A 250 19.94 12.68 9.16
N TYR A 251 19.24 12.70 8.03
CA TYR A 251 17.83 12.44 7.92
C TYR A 251 17.53 11.10 7.24
N GLY A 252 18.56 10.26 7.02
CA GLY A 252 18.44 9.00 6.32
C GLY A 252 18.39 9.10 4.79
N GLY A 253 17.87 10.19 4.23
CA GLY A 253 17.78 10.46 2.80
C GLY A 253 16.61 9.76 2.07
N GLY A 254 15.97 8.75 2.64
CA GLY A 254 14.82 8.05 2.07
C GLY A 254 15.18 7.02 0.99
N GLY A 255 14.46 7.02 -0.14
CA GLY A 255 14.72 6.13 -1.27
C GLY A 255 14.38 4.66 -1.00
N THR A 256 13.40 4.38 -0.16
CA THR A 256 13.02 3.02 0.22
C THR A 256 12.36 2.26 -0.94
N VAL A 257 12.66 0.96 -1.05
CA VAL A 257 12.06 0.05 -2.04
C VAL A 257 10.94 -0.70 -1.34
N TRP A 258 9.75 -0.08 -1.29
CA TRP A 258 8.67 -0.56 -0.43
C TRP A 258 7.58 -1.36 -1.16
N ASP A 259 7.62 -1.47 -2.50
CA ASP A 259 6.62 -2.25 -3.25
C ASP A 259 7.17 -2.90 -4.51
N SER A 260 6.95 -2.33 -5.71
CA SER A 260 7.01 -3.04 -6.98
C SER A 260 8.41 -3.43 -7.45
N MET A 261 8.47 -4.65 -7.99
CA MET A 261 9.62 -5.22 -8.69
C MET A 261 9.12 -6.07 -9.86
N ALA A 262 9.89 -6.14 -10.95
CA ALA A 262 9.65 -7.02 -12.08
C ALA A 262 10.96 -7.68 -12.51
N TYR A 263 10.90 -8.87 -13.12
CA TYR A 263 12.08 -9.58 -13.59
C TYR A 263 11.92 -9.98 -15.05
N ASP A 264 12.95 -9.73 -15.84
CA ASP A 264 13.04 -10.21 -17.22
C ASP A 264 14.03 -11.39 -17.27
N PRO A 265 13.54 -12.63 -17.48
CA PRO A 265 14.40 -13.80 -17.56
C PRO A 265 15.28 -13.84 -18.85
N ASP A 266 14.86 -13.18 -19.94
CA ASP A 266 15.62 -13.15 -21.19
C ASP A 266 16.83 -12.23 -21.11
N LEU A 267 16.66 -11.08 -20.41
CA LEU A 267 17.72 -10.08 -20.23
C LEU A 267 18.52 -10.31 -18.93
N ASP A 268 18.01 -11.20 -18.07
CA ASP A 268 18.51 -11.41 -16.70
C ASP A 268 18.63 -10.11 -15.92
N LEU A 269 17.54 -9.31 -15.92
CA LEU A 269 17.43 -8.02 -15.25
C LEU A 269 16.28 -8.00 -14.25
N LEU A 270 16.60 -7.60 -13.03
CA LEU A 270 15.62 -7.28 -11.97
C LEU A 270 15.43 -5.76 -11.96
N TYR A 271 14.18 -5.32 -12.12
CA TYR A 271 13.80 -3.91 -12.01
C TYR A 271 13.20 -3.64 -10.64
N ILE A 272 13.68 -2.58 -9.99
CA ILE A 272 13.23 -2.13 -8.68
C ILE A 272 12.75 -0.70 -8.76
N GLY A 273 11.63 -0.41 -8.08
CA GLY A 273 11.11 0.95 -7.95
C GLY A 273 11.61 1.59 -6.65
N VAL A 274 12.14 2.80 -6.76
CA VAL A 274 12.72 3.55 -5.64
C VAL A 274 11.79 4.67 -5.18
N GLY A 275 11.67 4.84 -3.87
CA GLY A 275 10.77 5.76 -3.21
C GLY A 275 11.27 7.21 -3.15
N ASN A 276 10.52 7.99 -2.38
CA ASN A 276 10.70 9.41 -2.14
C ASN A 276 11.90 9.74 -1.23
N GLY A 277 12.21 11.03 -1.17
CA GLY A 277 13.23 11.58 -0.29
C GLY A 277 12.79 11.73 1.18
N SER A 278 13.74 11.76 2.09
CA SER A 278 13.54 12.02 3.51
C SER A 278 14.47 13.16 3.99
N PRO A 279 13.91 14.29 4.50
CA PRO A 279 12.51 14.72 4.39
C PRO A 279 12.04 14.91 2.94
N TRP A 280 10.71 15.04 2.69
CA TRP A 280 10.21 15.42 1.36
C TRP A 280 10.79 16.75 0.92
N ASN A 281 10.83 17.74 1.83
CA ASN A 281 11.38 19.07 1.60
C ASN A 281 12.83 19.00 1.09
N TYR A 282 13.00 19.22 -0.21
CA TYR A 282 14.26 19.11 -0.94
C TYR A 282 15.34 20.06 -0.41
N LYS A 283 14.95 21.29 0.03
CA LYS A 283 15.88 22.25 0.62
C LYS A 283 16.43 21.78 1.98
N LEU A 284 15.63 21.11 2.79
CA LEU A 284 16.08 20.52 4.06
C LEU A 284 17.01 19.33 3.80
N ARG A 285 16.64 18.47 2.88
CA ARG A 285 17.34 17.22 2.58
C ARG A 285 18.66 17.42 1.88
N SER A 286 18.70 18.26 0.84
CA SER A 286 19.83 18.36 -0.09
C SER A 286 20.16 19.81 -0.48
N ASP A 287 19.91 20.79 0.39
CA ASP A 287 20.14 22.22 0.15
C ASP A 287 19.46 22.76 -1.13
N GLY A 288 18.43 22.05 -1.64
CA GLY A 288 17.77 22.35 -2.90
C GLY A 288 18.65 22.13 -4.13
N GLN A 289 19.60 21.18 -4.07
CA GLN A 289 20.56 20.94 -5.13
C GLN A 289 20.70 19.45 -5.47
N GLY A 290 21.02 19.19 -6.74
CA GLY A 290 21.28 17.86 -7.30
C GLY A 290 20.03 17.03 -7.56
N ASP A 291 20.15 16.02 -8.36
CA ASP A 291 19.03 15.15 -8.74
C ASP A 291 18.66 14.12 -7.66
N ASN A 292 19.53 13.92 -6.67
CA ASN A 292 19.37 12.99 -5.55
C ASN A 292 19.10 11.53 -6.00
N LEU A 293 20.00 10.98 -6.84
CA LEU A 293 19.87 9.58 -7.28
C LEU A 293 19.99 8.59 -6.08
N PHE A 294 19.16 7.53 -6.00
CA PHE A 294 18.12 7.09 -6.97
C PHE A 294 16.70 7.40 -6.50
N LEU A 295 16.43 8.53 -5.84
CA LEU A 295 15.04 8.86 -5.48
C LEU A 295 14.15 8.83 -6.73
N ALA A 296 12.90 8.38 -6.55
CA ALA A 296 11.87 8.34 -7.58
C ALA A 296 12.39 7.76 -8.92
N SER A 297 13.08 6.62 -8.86
CA SER A 297 13.73 6.00 -10.03
C SER A 297 13.28 4.55 -10.23
N ILE A 298 13.27 4.12 -11.48
CA ILE A 298 13.34 2.71 -11.86
C ILE A 298 14.82 2.36 -11.99
N VAL A 299 15.28 1.30 -11.31
CA VAL A 299 16.67 0.84 -11.35
C VAL A 299 16.71 -0.61 -11.78
N ALA A 300 17.55 -0.93 -12.75
CA ALA A 300 17.82 -2.29 -13.19
C ALA A 300 19.12 -2.80 -12.54
N VAL A 301 19.05 -4.01 -11.95
CA VAL A 301 20.19 -4.68 -11.34
C VAL A 301 20.28 -6.14 -11.80
N ARG A 302 21.47 -6.75 -11.69
CA ARG A 302 21.64 -8.19 -11.90
C ARG A 302 21.07 -8.96 -10.69
N PRO A 303 20.16 -9.92 -10.89
CA PRO A 303 19.49 -10.61 -9.78
C PRO A 303 20.45 -11.48 -8.96
N ASP A 304 21.56 -11.95 -9.53
CA ASP A 304 22.52 -12.80 -8.83
C ASP A 304 23.45 -12.03 -7.89
N SER A 305 23.83 -10.80 -8.23
CA SER A 305 24.83 -10.01 -7.52
C SER A 305 24.34 -8.69 -6.95
N GLY A 306 23.18 -8.19 -7.39
CA GLY A 306 22.73 -6.83 -7.10
C GLY A 306 23.52 -5.75 -7.85
N GLU A 307 24.33 -6.11 -8.85
CA GLU A 307 25.11 -5.17 -9.64
C GLU A 307 24.21 -4.25 -10.45
N TYR A 308 24.48 -2.94 -10.37
CA TYR A 308 23.77 -1.91 -11.12
C TYR A 308 24.00 -2.05 -12.64
N VAL A 309 22.91 -1.86 -13.43
CA VAL A 309 22.97 -1.89 -14.89
C VAL A 309 22.57 -0.54 -15.46
N TRP A 310 21.36 -0.05 -15.18
CA TRP A 310 20.86 1.25 -15.62
C TRP A 310 19.80 1.80 -14.66
N HIS A 311 19.48 3.07 -14.78
CA HIS A 311 18.34 3.69 -14.09
C HIS A 311 17.64 4.70 -14.97
N PHE A 312 16.38 4.97 -14.64
CA PHE A 312 15.62 6.11 -15.15
C PHE A 312 14.94 6.82 -13.99
N GLN A 313 15.25 8.11 -13.82
CA GLN A 313 14.67 8.90 -12.74
C GLN A 313 13.42 9.66 -13.23
N THR A 314 12.27 9.34 -12.66
CA THR A 314 10.98 9.94 -13.05
C THR A 314 10.77 11.34 -12.46
N THR A 315 11.40 11.65 -11.31
CA THR A 315 11.26 12.94 -10.61
C THR A 315 12.60 13.35 -10.01
N PRO A 316 13.48 14.03 -10.77
CA PRO A 316 14.75 14.55 -10.27
C PRO A 316 14.55 15.58 -9.14
N GLY A 317 15.39 15.51 -8.09
CA GLY A 317 15.28 16.41 -6.95
C GLY A 317 13.89 16.36 -6.29
N GLU A 318 13.34 15.20 -6.13
CA GLU A 318 11.98 14.92 -5.63
C GLU A 318 11.64 15.78 -4.39
N ASP A 319 10.43 16.37 -4.32
CA ASP A 319 9.99 17.35 -3.31
C ASP A 319 8.53 17.15 -2.84
N TRP A 320 7.81 16.14 -3.37
CA TRP A 320 6.35 15.98 -3.26
C TRP A 320 5.88 14.63 -2.75
N ASP A 321 6.78 13.78 -2.26
CA ASP A 321 6.51 12.36 -1.99
C ASP A 321 6.22 11.55 -3.27
N TYR A 322 6.77 11.96 -4.40
CA TYR A 322 6.65 11.18 -5.63
C TYR A 322 7.62 10.02 -5.61
N THR A 323 7.09 8.84 -5.88
CA THR A 323 7.85 7.58 -5.88
C THR A 323 7.75 6.91 -7.24
N ALA A 324 8.71 6.05 -7.57
CA ALA A 324 8.66 5.11 -8.70
C ALA A 324 8.48 3.66 -8.21
N THR A 325 7.94 3.46 -7.02
CA THR A 325 7.63 2.14 -6.44
C THR A 325 6.30 1.56 -6.91
N GLN A 326 5.56 2.28 -7.75
CA GLN A 326 4.30 1.84 -8.33
C GLN A 326 4.52 0.65 -9.25
N HIS A 327 3.45 -0.12 -9.47
CA HIS A 327 3.47 -1.34 -10.24
C HIS A 327 4.15 -1.15 -11.61
N MET A 328 5.10 -2.03 -11.96
CA MET A 328 5.80 -2.07 -13.24
C MET A 328 5.30 -3.24 -14.08
N ILE A 329 5.15 -3.03 -15.39
CA ILE A 329 4.69 -4.05 -16.34
C ILE A 329 5.72 -4.20 -17.46
N LEU A 330 6.13 -5.44 -17.74
CA LEU A 330 6.96 -5.77 -18.90
C LEU A 330 6.07 -6.28 -20.04
N ALA A 331 6.31 -5.75 -21.25
CA ALA A 331 5.62 -6.18 -22.46
C ALA A 331 6.51 -6.02 -23.69
N ASP A 332 6.12 -6.65 -24.80
CA ASP A 332 6.67 -6.39 -26.11
C ASP A 332 5.61 -5.63 -26.92
N LEU A 333 5.94 -4.40 -27.30
CA LEU A 333 5.01 -3.50 -28.01
C LEU A 333 5.52 -3.20 -29.42
N THR A 334 4.62 -3.13 -30.40
CA THR A 334 4.95 -2.63 -31.74
C THR A 334 4.83 -1.11 -31.74
N ILE A 335 5.95 -0.41 -31.74
CA ILE A 335 6.05 1.06 -31.74
C ILE A 335 6.80 1.49 -33.00
N GLY A 336 6.16 2.34 -33.84
CA GLY A 336 6.75 2.79 -35.10
C GLY A 336 7.11 1.64 -36.06
N GLY A 337 6.32 0.55 -36.05
CA GLY A 337 6.51 -0.64 -36.89
C GLY A 337 7.63 -1.58 -36.41
N LYS A 338 8.21 -1.35 -35.23
CA LYS A 338 9.25 -2.20 -34.64
C LYS A 338 8.78 -2.77 -33.30
N THR A 339 9.04 -4.05 -33.06
CA THR A 339 8.82 -4.66 -31.74
C THR A 339 9.89 -4.16 -30.77
N ARG A 340 9.45 -3.56 -29.66
CA ARG A 340 10.29 -3.03 -28.58
C ARG A 340 10.01 -3.81 -27.29
N LYS A 341 11.04 -4.28 -26.63
CA LYS A 341 10.93 -4.83 -25.27
C LYS A 341 10.82 -3.66 -24.30
N VAL A 342 9.66 -3.45 -23.69
CA VAL A 342 9.42 -2.27 -22.86
C VAL A 342 9.13 -2.61 -21.39
N ILE A 343 9.46 -1.65 -20.51
CA ILE A 343 8.97 -1.54 -19.17
C ILE A 343 8.04 -0.33 -19.09
N MET A 344 6.86 -0.51 -18.53
CA MET A 344 5.82 0.51 -18.40
C MET A 344 5.52 0.78 -16.94
N GLN A 345 5.38 2.05 -16.58
CA GLN A 345 5.01 2.48 -15.23
C GLN A 345 4.17 3.76 -15.24
N ALA A 346 3.19 3.82 -14.36
CA ALA A 346 2.44 5.01 -13.97
C ALA A 346 2.83 5.40 -12.53
N PRO A 347 3.93 6.12 -12.28
CA PRO A 347 4.34 6.53 -10.94
C PRO A 347 3.44 7.62 -10.35
N LYS A 348 3.67 7.98 -9.09
CA LYS A 348 2.91 9.01 -8.36
C LYS A 348 2.85 10.35 -9.10
N ASN A 349 3.87 10.68 -9.89
CA ASN A 349 4.05 12.00 -10.51
C ASN A 349 3.05 12.35 -11.62
N GLY A 350 2.20 11.42 -12.05
CA GLY A 350 1.11 11.64 -13.00
C GLY A 350 1.43 11.41 -14.47
N PHE A 351 2.66 10.98 -14.80
CA PHE A 351 3.06 10.64 -16.17
C PHE A 351 3.19 9.12 -16.35
N PHE A 352 2.68 8.58 -17.45
CA PHE A 352 2.86 7.19 -17.84
C PHE A 352 4.11 7.05 -18.68
N TYR A 353 5.10 6.29 -18.18
CA TYR A 353 6.40 6.10 -18.85
C TYR A 353 6.44 4.77 -19.60
N VAL A 354 7.03 4.81 -20.78
CA VAL A 354 7.43 3.63 -21.58
C VAL A 354 8.93 3.73 -21.83
N LEU A 355 9.69 2.78 -21.33
CA LEU A 355 11.15 2.72 -21.47
C LEU A 355 11.54 1.43 -22.18
N ASP A 356 12.66 1.45 -22.91
CA ASP A 356 13.34 0.23 -23.35
C ASP A 356 13.87 -0.52 -22.11
N ARG A 357 13.40 -1.75 -21.88
CA ARG A 357 13.73 -2.47 -20.65
C ARG A 357 15.14 -3.04 -20.60
N ALA A 358 15.84 -3.09 -21.75
CA ALA A 358 17.24 -3.54 -21.78
C ALA A 358 18.21 -2.41 -21.40
N THR A 359 17.89 -1.17 -21.74
CA THR A 359 18.82 -0.03 -21.66
C THR A 359 18.36 1.11 -20.75
N GLY A 360 17.08 1.17 -20.40
CA GLY A 360 16.47 2.31 -19.71
C GLY A 360 16.20 3.52 -20.61
N GLU A 361 16.39 3.40 -21.95
CA GLU A 361 16.12 4.48 -22.90
C GLU A 361 14.65 4.92 -22.82
N PHE A 362 14.43 6.24 -22.76
CA PHE A 362 13.10 6.83 -22.80
C PHE A 362 12.48 6.68 -24.19
N ILE A 363 11.31 6.07 -24.28
CA ILE A 363 10.55 5.91 -25.52
C ILE A 363 9.42 6.93 -25.58
N SER A 364 8.62 7.00 -24.51
CA SER A 364 7.53 7.98 -24.41
C SER A 364 7.11 8.19 -22.97
N GLY A 365 6.45 9.34 -22.73
CA GLY A 365 5.81 9.64 -21.45
C GLY A 365 4.77 10.74 -21.61
N ASP A 366 3.56 10.52 -21.10
CA ASP A 366 2.44 11.43 -21.21
C ASP A 366 1.61 11.44 -19.92
N ALA A 367 0.97 12.58 -19.63
CA ALA A 367 0.14 12.70 -18.45
C ALA A 367 -1.10 11.78 -18.55
N TYR A 368 -1.28 10.88 -17.58
CA TYR A 368 -2.46 10.02 -17.47
C TYR A 368 -3.48 10.55 -16.46
N ALA A 369 -3.13 11.61 -15.73
CA ALA A 369 -3.93 12.28 -14.72
C ALA A 369 -3.68 13.79 -14.77
N THR A 370 -4.36 14.55 -13.92
CA THR A 370 -4.12 15.98 -13.76
C THR A 370 -2.74 16.23 -13.16
N VAL A 371 -1.92 17.06 -13.82
CA VAL A 371 -0.56 17.40 -13.39
C VAL A 371 -0.39 18.93 -13.36
N THR A 372 0.00 19.49 -12.20
CA THR A 372 0.29 20.93 -12.06
C THR A 372 1.75 21.22 -11.71
N TRP A 373 2.50 20.24 -11.23
CA TRP A 373 3.90 20.40 -10.86
C TRP A 373 4.87 20.47 -12.06
N ALA A 374 4.44 19.99 -13.22
CA ALA A 374 5.22 20.02 -14.45
C ALA A 374 4.32 20.35 -15.65
N LYS A 375 4.89 20.95 -16.67
CA LYS A 375 4.22 21.29 -17.93
C LYS A 375 4.21 20.15 -18.94
N GLY A 376 4.96 19.08 -18.69
CA GLY A 376 5.15 17.92 -19.53
C GLY A 376 6.54 17.31 -19.33
N LEU A 377 6.94 16.43 -20.22
CA LEU A 377 8.25 15.80 -20.26
C LEU A 377 9.04 16.27 -21.48
N ASP A 378 10.36 16.42 -21.35
CA ASP A 378 11.24 16.60 -22.49
C ASP A 378 11.14 15.38 -23.42
N PRO A 379 10.82 15.56 -24.71
CA PRO A 379 10.51 14.45 -25.62
C PRO A 379 11.71 13.56 -25.96
N LYS A 380 12.94 14.00 -25.67
CA LYS A 380 14.16 13.23 -25.94
C LYS A 380 14.65 12.47 -24.72
N THR A 381 14.51 13.07 -23.54
CA THR A 381 15.11 12.54 -22.30
C THR A 381 14.08 12.01 -21.32
N GLY A 382 12.81 12.38 -21.48
CA GLY A 382 11.76 12.08 -20.50
C GLY A 382 11.89 12.87 -19.20
N ARG A 383 12.83 13.81 -19.09
CA ARG A 383 12.98 14.65 -17.91
C ARG A 383 11.79 15.61 -17.79
N PRO A 384 11.17 15.73 -16.59
CA PRO A 384 10.08 16.67 -16.39
C PRO A 384 10.48 18.12 -16.67
N ILE A 385 9.61 18.85 -17.39
CA ILE A 385 9.67 20.31 -17.57
C ILE A 385 8.89 20.91 -16.42
N GLU A 386 9.56 21.11 -15.29
CA GLU A 386 8.92 21.54 -14.06
C GLU A 386 8.20 22.89 -14.18
N ASN A 387 7.14 23.04 -13.40
CA ASN A 387 6.58 24.34 -13.06
C ASN A 387 7.33 24.87 -11.83
N PRO A 388 8.18 25.91 -11.94
CA PRO A 388 8.98 26.39 -10.82
C PRO A 388 8.16 26.81 -9.59
N GLU A 389 6.94 27.29 -9.78
CA GLU A 389 6.03 27.69 -8.69
C GLU A 389 5.56 26.50 -7.84
N ALA A 390 5.59 25.28 -8.38
CA ALA A 390 5.20 24.09 -7.65
C ALA A 390 6.28 23.52 -6.74
N ARG A 391 7.56 23.94 -6.89
CA ARG A 391 8.68 23.50 -6.05
C ARG A 391 8.70 24.28 -4.74
N HIS A 392 7.77 23.90 -3.86
CA HIS A 392 7.43 24.59 -2.62
C HIS A 392 8.63 24.85 -1.70
N SER A 393 9.56 23.89 -1.59
CA SER A 393 10.68 23.97 -0.65
C SER A 393 11.71 25.06 -1.01
N THR A 394 11.92 25.33 -2.30
CA THR A 394 12.86 26.36 -2.77
C THR A 394 12.19 27.71 -3.02
N VAL A 395 10.94 27.71 -3.50
CA VAL A 395 10.14 28.93 -3.66
C VAL A 395 9.74 29.52 -2.30
N GLY A 396 9.58 28.66 -1.28
CA GLY A 396 9.20 29.09 0.08
C GLY A 396 7.77 29.60 0.20
N LYS A 397 6.92 29.36 -0.81
CA LYS A 397 5.52 29.77 -0.83
C LYS A 397 4.61 28.57 -0.72
N PRO A 398 3.51 28.65 0.06
CA PRO A 398 2.47 27.65 0.04
C PRO A 398 1.84 27.51 -1.34
N GLY A 399 1.55 26.28 -1.76
CA GLY A 399 0.86 26.02 -3.00
C GLY A 399 0.13 24.68 -2.97
N VAL A 400 -1.02 24.60 -3.64
CA VAL A 400 -1.70 23.33 -3.89
C VAL A 400 -1.12 22.72 -5.15
N VAL A 401 -0.62 21.50 -5.03
CA VAL A 401 -0.03 20.73 -6.15
C VAL A 401 -0.86 19.49 -6.40
N VAL A 402 -1.09 19.20 -7.68
CA VAL A 402 -1.75 17.98 -8.16
C VAL A 402 -0.76 17.23 -9.07
N PRO A 403 -0.55 15.95 -8.85
CA PRO A 403 -1.03 15.11 -7.75
C PRO A 403 -0.47 15.53 -6.38
N GLY A 404 -1.21 15.26 -5.32
CA GLY A 404 -0.70 15.34 -3.94
C GLY A 404 0.17 14.13 -3.57
N PRO A 405 0.53 13.92 -2.28
CA PRO A 405 1.46 12.86 -1.85
C PRO A 405 0.89 11.43 -2.00
N GLY A 406 -0.43 11.29 -2.14
CA GLY A 406 -1.04 10.02 -2.55
C GLY A 406 -0.66 9.58 -3.96
N GLY A 407 -0.16 10.53 -4.78
CA GLY A 407 0.15 10.34 -6.20
C GLY A 407 -1.08 10.29 -7.09
N ALA A 408 -0.89 10.36 -8.40
CA ALA A 408 -1.94 10.08 -9.38
C ALA A 408 -2.23 8.57 -9.48
N HIS A 409 -1.32 7.73 -9.04
CA HIS A 409 -1.42 6.29 -8.85
C HIS A 409 -0.54 5.88 -7.67
N ASN A 410 -0.98 4.90 -6.89
CA ASN A 410 -0.22 4.42 -5.74
C ASN A 410 0.16 2.93 -5.92
N TRP A 411 0.30 2.17 -4.85
CA TRP A 411 0.71 0.76 -4.87
C TRP A 411 -0.29 -0.20 -5.54
N HIS A 412 -1.54 0.19 -5.72
CA HIS A 412 -2.59 -0.64 -6.30
C HIS A 412 -2.17 -1.14 -7.68
N PRO A 413 -2.04 -2.46 -7.92
CA PRO A 413 -1.48 -2.94 -9.17
C PRO A 413 -2.34 -2.56 -10.39
N MET A 414 -1.66 -2.14 -11.45
CA MET A 414 -2.21 -2.05 -12.79
C MET A 414 -2.43 -3.44 -13.39
N SER A 415 -3.04 -3.51 -14.57
CA SER A 415 -3.09 -4.73 -15.38
C SER A 415 -2.92 -4.38 -16.86
N TYR A 416 -2.23 -5.23 -17.64
CA TYR A 416 -2.11 -5.09 -19.08
C TYR A 416 -2.80 -6.26 -19.77
N SER A 417 -3.65 -5.97 -20.75
CA SER A 417 -4.27 -7.00 -21.59
C SER A 417 -3.61 -7.02 -22.98
N PRO A 418 -2.95 -8.12 -23.37
CA PRO A 418 -2.44 -8.26 -24.73
C PRO A 418 -3.52 -8.33 -25.80
N LEU A 419 -4.79 -8.57 -25.43
CA LEU A 419 -5.91 -8.62 -26.36
C LEU A 419 -6.38 -7.22 -26.79
N THR A 420 -6.37 -6.26 -25.86
CA THR A 420 -6.76 -4.87 -26.15
C THR A 420 -5.55 -3.98 -26.41
N GLY A 421 -4.36 -4.36 -25.94
CA GLY A 421 -3.16 -3.53 -25.95
C GLY A 421 -3.20 -2.44 -24.88
N TYR A 422 -4.16 -2.44 -23.96
CA TYR A 422 -4.34 -1.39 -22.94
C TYR A 422 -3.72 -1.76 -21.61
N VAL A 423 -3.16 -0.74 -20.93
CA VAL A 423 -2.83 -0.79 -19.50
C VAL A 423 -3.99 -0.16 -18.72
N TYR A 424 -4.57 -0.92 -17.80
CA TYR A 424 -5.61 -0.41 -16.92
C TYR A 424 -4.98 0.14 -15.65
N ILE A 425 -5.34 1.37 -15.26
CA ILE A 425 -4.69 2.14 -14.19
C ILE A 425 -5.73 2.61 -13.18
N PRO A 426 -5.56 2.28 -11.87
CA PRO A 426 -6.38 2.90 -10.81
C PRO A 426 -5.83 4.30 -10.51
N VAL A 427 -6.53 5.34 -11.00
CA VAL A 427 -6.08 6.73 -10.93
C VAL A 427 -6.69 7.46 -9.74
N ILE A 428 -5.90 8.34 -9.14
CA ILE A 428 -6.24 9.25 -8.04
C ILE A 428 -6.15 10.68 -8.55
N GLU A 429 -7.22 11.45 -8.38
CA GLU A 429 -7.26 12.89 -8.63
C GLU A 429 -7.43 13.60 -7.28
N ALA A 430 -6.33 14.04 -6.69
CA ALA A 430 -6.33 14.75 -5.42
C ALA A 430 -5.11 15.68 -5.33
N GLY A 431 -5.32 16.90 -4.86
CA GLY A 431 -4.24 17.86 -4.59
C GLY A 431 -3.86 17.88 -3.11
N PHE A 432 -2.72 18.52 -2.82
CA PHE A 432 -2.25 18.72 -1.46
C PHE A 432 -1.60 20.10 -1.31
N PRO A 433 -1.85 20.83 -0.18
CA PRO A 433 -1.22 22.11 0.11
C PRO A 433 0.16 21.90 0.73
N TYR A 434 1.22 22.00 -0.07
CA TYR A 434 2.59 21.93 0.43
C TYR A 434 3.00 23.25 1.08
N ILE A 435 3.20 23.24 2.39
CA ILE A 435 3.59 24.41 3.20
C ILE A 435 4.93 24.09 3.85
N PRO A 436 6.06 24.55 3.29
CA PRO A 436 7.38 24.17 3.76
C PRO A 436 7.69 24.71 5.15
N ILE A 437 8.42 23.95 5.94
CA ILE A 437 9.03 24.36 7.20
C ILE A 437 10.45 24.87 6.92
N ASP A 438 10.83 25.99 7.52
CA ASP A 438 12.21 26.47 7.49
C ASP A 438 13.15 25.54 8.27
N ARG A 439 14.42 25.45 7.84
CA ARG A 439 15.44 24.60 8.49
C ARG A 439 15.60 24.87 9.98
N LYS A 440 15.52 26.13 10.42
CA LYS A 440 15.62 26.51 11.84
C LYS A 440 14.49 25.97 12.71
N ASP A 441 13.31 25.73 12.11
CA ASP A 441 12.09 25.29 12.79
C ASP A 441 11.84 23.79 12.64
N PHE A 442 12.60 23.13 11.74
CA PHE A 442 12.46 21.69 11.50
C PHE A 442 13.15 20.86 12.59
N GLN A 443 12.40 19.96 13.18
CA GLN A 443 12.89 18.97 14.15
C GLN A 443 12.42 17.59 13.73
N GLN A 444 13.37 16.67 13.51
CA GLN A 444 13.02 15.27 13.30
C GLN A 444 12.59 14.64 14.62
N ARG A 445 11.43 14.00 14.63
CA ARG A 445 10.84 13.36 15.81
C ARG A 445 10.63 11.87 15.57
N PRO A 446 11.37 10.98 16.21
CA PRO A 446 11.17 9.53 16.12
C PRO A 446 9.75 9.12 16.52
N GLY A 447 9.14 8.21 15.78
CA GLY A 447 7.78 7.71 16.05
C GLY A 447 6.65 8.71 15.74
N VAL A 448 6.93 9.77 15.00
CA VAL A 448 5.94 10.76 14.54
C VAL A 448 5.97 10.82 13.03
N VAL A 449 4.80 10.74 12.41
CA VAL A 449 4.61 10.73 10.94
C VAL A 449 5.12 12.02 10.26
N TRP A 450 4.97 13.18 10.90
CA TRP A 450 5.20 14.49 10.28
C TRP A 450 6.68 14.92 10.21
N ASN A 451 7.58 14.03 9.78
CA ASN A 451 8.99 14.37 9.49
C ASN A 451 9.22 14.77 8.02
N PHE A 452 8.18 15.23 7.32
CA PHE A 452 8.22 15.57 5.89
C PHE A 452 8.90 16.89 5.58
N GLY A 453 9.06 17.76 6.58
CA GLY A 453 9.47 19.16 6.35
C GLY A 453 8.32 20.04 5.84
N ILE A 454 7.08 19.63 6.12
CA ILE A 454 5.82 20.34 5.84
C ILE A 454 5.18 20.72 7.17
N ASP A 455 4.59 21.93 7.26
CA ASP A 455 3.86 22.39 8.44
C ASP A 455 2.50 21.69 8.54
N PRO A 456 2.29 20.76 9.47
CA PRO A 456 1.07 19.96 9.53
C PRO A 456 -0.15 20.76 9.99
N VAL A 457 0.07 21.86 10.72
CA VAL A 457 -1.02 22.72 11.22
C VAL A 457 -1.61 23.57 10.11
N LYS A 458 -0.74 24.10 9.26
CA LYS A 458 -1.15 24.95 8.14
C LYS A 458 -1.60 24.15 6.92
N ALA A 459 -1.04 22.95 6.73
CA ALA A 459 -1.44 22.03 5.65
C ALA A 459 -2.74 21.26 5.94
N ALA A 460 -3.22 21.26 7.20
CA ALA A 460 -4.44 20.57 7.59
C ALA A 460 -5.67 21.10 6.85
N ILE A 461 -6.61 20.21 6.54
CA ILE A 461 -7.90 20.58 5.94
C ILE A 461 -8.60 21.61 6.83
N PRO A 462 -9.08 22.74 6.29
CA PRO A 462 -9.80 23.76 7.05
C PRO A 462 -11.07 23.23 7.72
N GLU A 463 -11.44 23.83 8.84
CA GLU A 463 -12.65 23.41 9.58
C GLU A 463 -13.96 23.90 8.93
N ASP A 464 -13.89 24.83 7.98
CA ASP A 464 -15.04 25.33 7.24
C ASP A 464 -15.69 24.20 6.41
N GLU A 465 -16.99 23.98 6.58
CA GLU A 465 -17.70 22.88 5.95
C GLU A 465 -17.82 23.02 4.42
N ALA A 466 -17.94 24.26 3.91
CA ALA A 466 -18.02 24.49 2.48
C ALA A 466 -16.68 24.16 1.81
N ILE A 467 -15.56 24.51 2.46
CA ILE A 467 -14.21 24.17 1.98
C ILE A 467 -14.00 22.65 2.05
N ARG A 468 -14.35 22.00 3.15
CA ARG A 468 -14.25 20.53 3.29
C ARG A 468 -15.05 19.81 2.20
N LYS A 469 -16.29 20.25 1.96
CA LYS A 469 -17.14 19.71 0.88
C LYS A 469 -16.50 19.87 -0.49
N ALA A 470 -15.91 21.03 -0.79
CA ALA A 470 -15.21 21.27 -2.05
C ALA A 470 -13.97 20.37 -2.20
N ILE A 471 -13.18 20.19 -1.14
CA ILE A 471 -12.02 19.30 -1.13
C ILE A 471 -12.46 17.84 -1.36
N ARG A 472 -13.51 17.37 -0.66
CA ARG A 472 -14.06 16.01 -0.92
C ARG A 472 -14.49 15.85 -2.37
N ALA A 473 -15.19 16.81 -2.93
CA ALA A 473 -15.68 16.76 -4.31
C ALA A 473 -14.54 16.79 -5.35
N SER A 474 -13.38 17.34 -5.03
CA SER A 474 -12.20 17.35 -5.89
C SER A 474 -11.28 16.13 -5.71
N SER A 475 -11.52 15.30 -4.67
CA SER A 475 -10.71 14.13 -4.34
C SER A 475 -11.40 12.86 -4.83
N VAL A 476 -11.29 12.58 -6.12
CA VAL A 476 -11.99 11.50 -6.82
C VAL A 476 -11.02 10.47 -7.40
N GLY A 477 -11.53 9.35 -7.87
CA GLY A 477 -10.78 8.31 -8.54
C GLY A 477 -11.25 8.06 -9.95
N LYS A 478 -10.45 7.33 -10.72
CA LYS A 478 -10.80 6.84 -12.05
C LYS A 478 -10.21 5.45 -12.29
N LEU A 479 -10.88 4.67 -13.12
CA LEU A 479 -10.28 3.55 -13.83
C LEU A 479 -9.99 4.02 -15.26
N VAL A 480 -8.72 4.07 -15.64
CA VAL A 480 -8.29 4.51 -16.97
C VAL A 480 -7.75 3.32 -17.74
N ALA A 481 -8.27 3.09 -18.96
CA ALA A 481 -7.59 2.22 -19.92
C ALA A 481 -6.67 3.09 -20.78
N TRP A 482 -5.38 2.92 -20.59
CA TRP A 482 -4.33 3.67 -21.28
C TRP A 482 -3.79 2.89 -22.46
N ASP A 483 -3.81 3.48 -23.65
CA ASP A 483 -3.13 2.94 -24.83
C ASP A 483 -1.68 3.43 -24.83
N PRO A 484 -0.68 2.58 -24.55
CA PRO A 484 0.72 2.98 -24.47
C PRO A 484 1.33 3.32 -25.84
N VAL A 485 0.73 2.84 -26.94
CA VAL A 485 1.21 3.11 -28.31
C VAL A 485 0.56 4.39 -28.84
N ALA A 486 -0.75 4.55 -28.67
CA ALA A 486 -1.45 5.79 -29.02
C ALA A 486 -1.22 6.94 -28.02
N ARG A 487 -0.65 6.64 -26.84
CA ARG A 487 -0.23 7.59 -25.79
C ARG A 487 -1.39 8.41 -25.23
N LYS A 488 -2.54 7.77 -25.01
CA LYS A 488 -3.76 8.41 -24.52
C LYS A 488 -4.69 7.41 -23.85
N ALA A 489 -5.64 7.92 -23.08
CA ALA A 489 -6.75 7.11 -22.58
C ALA A 489 -7.64 6.65 -23.75
N ALA A 490 -7.92 5.35 -23.82
CA ALA A 490 -8.90 4.76 -24.71
C ALA A 490 -10.33 4.94 -24.14
N TRP A 491 -10.48 4.74 -22.83
CA TRP A 491 -11.71 4.98 -22.08
C TRP A 491 -11.40 5.24 -20.60
N THR A 492 -12.38 5.78 -19.88
CA THR A 492 -12.28 6.11 -18.45
C THR A 492 -13.62 5.83 -17.77
N VAL A 493 -13.54 5.32 -16.52
CA VAL A 493 -14.68 5.18 -15.60
C VAL A 493 -14.40 6.01 -14.36
N ASP A 494 -15.28 6.92 -14.00
CA ASP A 494 -15.15 7.76 -12.82
C ASP A 494 -15.57 7.01 -11.54
N HIS A 495 -14.83 7.24 -10.46
CA HIS A 495 -15.13 6.75 -9.12
C HIS A 495 -15.30 7.92 -8.15
N PRO A 496 -16.33 7.89 -7.27
CA PRO A 496 -16.59 9.00 -6.36
C PRO A 496 -15.55 9.16 -5.24
N LEU A 497 -14.73 8.12 -5.00
CA LEU A 497 -13.65 8.14 -4.01
C LEU A 497 -12.30 7.93 -4.70
N SER A 498 -11.28 8.57 -4.18
CA SER A 498 -9.92 8.50 -4.72
C SER A 498 -9.20 7.17 -4.44
N TRP A 499 -9.62 6.40 -3.41
CA TRP A 499 -8.94 5.17 -2.98
C TRP A 499 -9.71 3.94 -3.43
N ASN A 500 -9.23 3.26 -4.49
CA ASN A 500 -9.86 2.12 -5.13
C ASN A 500 -8.87 0.98 -5.32
N GLY A 501 -9.36 -0.24 -5.58
CA GLY A 501 -8.55 -1.45 -5.64
C GLY A 501 -7.66 -1.57 -6.88
N GLY A 502 -6.70 -2.50 -6.79
CA GLY A 502 -5.90 -2.94 -7.93
C GLY A 502 -6.70 -3.79 -8.92
N LEU A 503 -6.06 -4.17 -10.01
CA LEU A 503 -6.71 -4.66 -11.23
C LEU A 503 -6.30 -6.10 -11.59
N LEU A 504 -7.21 -6.76 -12.32
CA LEU A 504 -7.02 -8.04 -13.00
C LEU A 504 -7.67 -7.92 -14.38
N SER A 505 -6.96 -8.31 -15.44
CA SER A 505 -7.54 -8.52 -16.77
C SER A 505 -7.54 -10.00 -17.17
N THR A 506 -8.49 -10.41 -18.02
CA THR A 506 -8.62 -11.83 -18.42
C THR A 506 -8.82 -11.99 -19.90
N ALA A 507 -8.55 -13.20 -20.42
CA ALA A 507 -8.84 -13.57 -21.80
C ALA A 507 -10.35 -13.66 -22.10
N GLY A 508 -11.22 -13.60 -21.09
CA GLY A 508 -12.67 -13.39 -21.23
C GLY A 508 -13.05 -11.94 -21.56
N ASN A 509 -12.09 -11.10 -21.86
CA ASN A 509 -12.25 -9.68 -22.18
C ASN A 509 -12.84 -8.84 -21.04
N LEU A 510 -12.48 -9.20 -19.80
CA LEU A 510 -12.94 -8.56 -18.57
C LEU A 510 -11.80 -7.87 -17.83
N VAL A 511 -12.12 -6.76 -17.17
CA VAL A 511 -11.30 -6.11 -16.14
C VAL A 511 -12.07 -6.11 -14.83
N PHE A 512 -11.46 -6.62 -13.77
CA PHE A 512 -12.03 -6.64 -12.42
C PHE A 512 -11.36 -5.60 -11.53
N GLN A 513 -12.18 -4.85 -10.79
CA GLN A 513 -11.73 -3.88 -9.80
C GLN A 513 -12.66 -3.82 -8.59
N GLY A 514 -12.08 -3.70 -7.38
CA GLY A 514 -12.81 -3.27 -6.20
C GLY A 514 -12.79 -1.75 -6.04
N ASN A 515 -13.71 -1.17 -5.28
CA ASN A 515 -13.70 0.27 -5.00
C ASN A 515 -14.00 0.61 -3.54
N GLY A 516 -13.76 1.86 -3.15
CA GLY A 516 -13.97 2.35 -1.80
C GLY A 516 -15.43 2.36 -1.34
N LYS A 517 -16.40 2.34 -2.27
CA LYS A 517 -17.84 2.18 -1.96
C LYS A 517 -18.23 0.74 -1.65
N GLY A 518 -17.27 -0.21 -1.72
CA GLY A 518 -17.50 -1.62 -1.42
C GLY A 518 -18.07 -2.44 -2.57
N TYR A 519 -18.00 -1.96 -3.78
CA TYR A 519 -18.38 -2.74 -4.95
C TYR A 519 -17.17 -3.42 -5.57
N PHE A 520 -17.32 -4.71 -5.87
CA PHE A 520 -16.45 -5.46 -6.76
C PHE A 520 -17.12 -5.50 -8.12
N VAL A 521 -16.45 -5.01 -9.16
CA VAL A 521 -17.05 -4.77 -10.47
C VAL A 521 -16.25 -5.47 -11.55
N ALA A 522 -16.95 -6.07 -12.53
CA ALA A 522 -16.38 -6.53 -13.79
C ALA A 522 -16.77 -5.57 -14.90
N TYR A 523 -15.77 -5.07 -15.61
CA TYR A 523 -15.92 -4.17 -16.75
C TYR A 523 -15.57 -4.89 -18.06
N ASP A 524 -16.19 -4.50 -19.17
CA ASP A 524 -15.74 -4.83 -20.51
C ASP A 524 -14.36 -4.18 -20.75
N ALA A 525 -13.35 -4.99 -21.04
CA ALA A 525 -11.99 -4.55 -21.21
C ALA A 525 -11.79 -3.57 -22.39
N ALA A 526 -12.64 -3.65 -23.43
CA ALA A 526 -12.53 -2.84 -24.63
C ALA A 526 -13.09 -1.42 -24.47
N ASN A 527 -14.10 -1.22 -23.60
CA ASN A 527 -14.85 0.04 -23.53
C ASN A 527 -15.22 0.54 -22.14
N GLY A 528 -14.90 -0.21 -21.07
CA GLY A 528 -15.12 0.19 -19.68
C GLY A 528 -16.58 0.04 -19.20
N LYS A 529 -17.48 -0.55 -20.00
CA LYS A 529 -18.87 -0.75 -19.59
C LYS A 529 -18.93 -1.71 -18.39
N PRO A 530 -19.60 -1.35 -17.28
CA PRO A 530 -19.80 -2.27 -16.16
C PRO A 530 -20.80 -3.36 -16.59
N LEU A 531 -20.39 -4.63 -16.46
CA LEU A 531 -21.17 -5.80 -16.85
C LEU A 531 -21.75 -6.55 -15.65
N TRP A 532 -21.09 -6.47 -14.51
CA TRP A 532 -21.49 -7.13 -13.26
C TRP A 532 -20.91 -6.39 -12.07
N ASN A 533 -21.59 -6.47 -10.92
CA ASN A 533 -21.07 -5.98 -9.65
C ASN A 533 -21.59 -6.79 -8.46
N PHE A 534 -20.85 -6.73 -7.36
CA PHE A 534 -21.21 -7.32 -6.07
C PHE A 534 -20.85 -6.37 -4.95
N HIS A 535 -21.77 -6.13 -4.01
CA HIS A 535 -21.52 -5.26 -2.86
C HIS A 535 -20.93 -6.08 -1.70
N ALA A 536 -19.67 -5.83 -1.37
CA ALA A 536 -18.88 -6.57 -0.37
C ALA A 536 -19.09 -6.09 1.08
N GLN A 537 -19.94 -5.08 1.31
CA GLN A 537 -20.22 -4.45 2.61
C GLN A 537 -19.02 -3.69 3.21
N THR A 538 -17.85 -3.76 2.62
CA THR A 538 -16.62 -3.04 3.02
C THR A 538 -15.88 -2.61 1.76
N GLY A 539 -15.09 -1.53 1.84
CA GLY A 539 -14.27 -1.09 0.72
C GLY A 539 -13.28 -2.16 0.29
N ILE A 540 -13.00 -2.21 -1.00
CA ILE A 540 -12.06 -3.17 -1.60
C ILE A 540 -10.92 -2.40 -2.22
N ILE A 541 -9.72 -2.55 -1.65
CA ILE A 541 -8.48 -1.89 -2.10
C ILE A 541 -7.43 -2.87 -2.62
N ALA A 542 -7.54 -4.16 -2.28
CA ALA A 542 -6.68 -5.21 -2.81
C ALA A 542 -6.95 -5.49 -4.29
N ALA A 543 -6.00 -6.17 -4.93
CA ALA A 543 -6.15 -6.61 -6.31
C ALA A 543 -6.68 -8.04 -6.40
N PRO A 544 -7.64 -8.32 -7.31
CA PRO A 544 -8.19 -9.65 -7.51
C PRO A 544 -7.23 -10.56 -8.29
N VAL A 545 -7.47 -11.87 -8.16
CA VAL A 545 -6.84 -12.93 -8.95
C VAL A 545 -7.89 -13.90 -9.49
N THR A 546 -7.55 -14.64 -10.55
CA THR A 546 -8.41 -15.71 -11.07
C THR A 546 -7.60 -17.00 -11.26
N TYR A 547 -8.25 -18.11 -11.02
CA TYR A 547 -7.66 -19.45 -11.08
C TYR A 547 -8.71 -20.49 -11.45
N GLU A 548 -8.27 -21.73 -11.68
CA GLU A 548 -9.16 -22.86 -11.97
C GLU A 548 -8.88 -24.03 -11.03
N VAL A 549 -9.95 -24.63 -10.51
CA VAL A 549 -9.90 -25.89 -9.74
C VAL A 549 -11.00 -26.81 -10.25
N ASP A 550 -10.65 -28.06 -10.56
CA ASP A 550 -11.57 -29.09 -11.07
C ASP A 550 -12.38 -28.63 -12.31
N GLY A 551 -11.75 -27.85 -13.21
CA GLY A 551 -12.39 -27.34 -14.41
C GLY A 551 -13.36 -26.16 -14.17
N GLU A 552 -13.48 -25.63 -12.95
CA GLU A 552 -14.26 -24.44 -12.61
C GLU A 552 -13.35 -23.22 -12.45
N GLN A 553 -13.67 -22.13 -13.13
CA GLN A 553 -12.95 -20.85 -12.95
C GLN A 553 -13.51 -20.06 -11.78
N TYR A 554 -12.61 -19.57 -10.94
CA TYR A 554 -12.90 -18.72 -9.80
C TYR A 554 -12.24 -17.34 -9.94
N VAL A 555 -12.87 -16.32 -9.35
CA VAL A 555 -12.29 -15.00 -9.15
C VAL A 555 -12.29 -14.69 -7.66
N THR A 556 -11.13 -14.37 -7.10
CA THR A 556 -10.99 -14.10 -5.67
C THR A 556 -10.45 -12.70 -5.44
N VAL A 557 -11.02 -12.00 -4.43
CA VAL A 557 -10.55 -10.70 -3.99
C VAL A 557 -10.58 -10.63 -2.46
N LEU A 558 -9.63 -9.92 -1.88
CA LEU A 558 -9.63 -9.57 -0.46
C LEU A 558 -10.41 -8.26 -0.28
N ALA A 559 -11.47 -8.30 0.49
CA ALA A 559 -12.31 -7.16 0.82
C ALA A 559 -12.02 -6.70 2.25
N GLY A 560 -11.50 -5.48 2.41
CA GLY A 560 -11.14 -4.90 3.70
C GLY A 560 -10.69 -3.46 3.50
N TRP A 561 -11.45 -2.52 4.05
CA TRP A 561 -11.18 -1.09 3.94
C TRP A 561 -10.04 -0.67 4.86
N GLY A 562 -9.05 0.07 4.34
CA GLY A 562 -7.91 0.55 5.12
C GLY A 562 -6.79 1.13 4.28
N GLY A 563 -5.58 1.11 4.83
CA GLY A 563 -4.38 1.67 4.21
C GLY A 563 -4.21 3.18 4.42
N ALA A 564 -3.31 3.80 3.66
CA ALA A 564 -2.81 5.16 3.91
C ALA A 564 -3.90 6.24 3.91
N ILE A 565 -4.71 6.35 2.86
CA ILE A 565 -5.69 7.43 2.72
C ILE A 565 -6.78 7.34 3.81
N PRO A 566 -7.38 6.18 4.10
CA PRO A 566 -8.30 6.05 5.22
C PRO A 566 -7.69 6.37 6.59
N LEU A 567 -6.41 6.13 6.76
CA LEU A 567 -5.71 6.45 8.02
C LEU A 567 -5.42 7.95 8.15
N LEU A 568 -4.75 8.53 7.14
CA LEU A 568 -4.21 9.89 7.18
C LEU A 568 -5.26 10.97 6.86
N ALA A 569 -6.12 10.72 5.87
CA ALA A 569 -7.04 11.68 5.29
C ALA A 569 -8.51 11.22 5.41
N GLY A 570 -8.92 10.86 6.61
CA GLY A 570 -10.26 10.32 6.88
C GLY A 570 -11.41 11.18 6.37
N GLU A 571 -11.23 12.51 6.36
CA GLU A 571 -12.22 13.46 5.82
C GLU A 571 -12.55 13.19 4.34
N LEU A 572 -11.57 12.82 3.53
CA LEU A 572 -11.76 12.60 2.08
C LEU A 572 -12.54 11.33 1.76
N VAL A 573 -12.66 10.42 2.72
CA VAL A 573 -13.24 9.07 2.51
C VAL A 573 -14.44 8.79 3.44
N GLN A 574 -15.12 9.83 3.91
CA GLN A 574 -16.30 9.69 4.80
C GLN A 574 -17.41 8.85 4.20
N GLU A 575 -17.51 8.79 2.88
CA GLU A 575 -18.53 8.02 2.16
C GLU A 575 -18.10 6.59 1.79
N ALA A 576 -16.93 6.12 2.25
CA ALA A 576 -16.49 4.75 2.01
C ALA A 576 -17.37 3.72 2.73
N ALA A 577 -17.43 2.52 2.19
CA ALA A 577 -18.05 1.38 2.86
C ALA A 577 -17.14 0.90 3.99
N ARG A 578 -17.57 1.10 5.25
CA ARG A 578 -16.78 0.86 6.46
C ARG A 578 -17.34 -0.30 7.28
N GLY A 579 -17.64 -1.42 6.64
CA GLY A 579 -18.29 -2.57 7.29
C GLY A 579 -17.51 -3.22 8.43
N GLY A 580 -16.25 -2.81 8.67
CA GLY A 580 -15.42 -3.26 9.80
C GLY A 580 -15.01 -4.74 9.74
N THR A 581 -15.36 -5.46 8.66
CA THR A 581 -15.06 -6.89 8.50
C THR A 581 -14.10 -7.08 7.33
N ASN A 582 -12.96 -7.68 7.61
CA ASN A 582 -12.01 -8.12 6.58
C ASN A 582 -12.38 -9.53 6.12
N ARG A 583 -12.49 -9.76 4.81
CA ARG A 583 -12.88 -11.08 4.25
C ARG A 583 -12.19 -11.39 2.95
N ILE A 584 -12.10 -12.68 2.67
CA ILE A 584 -11.82 -13.19 1.33
C ILE A 584 -13.17 -13.50 0.68
N LEU A 585 -13.35 -13.01 -0.54
CA LEU A 585 -14.54 -13.27 -1.35
C LEU A 585 -14.11 -14.00 -2.60
N THR A 586 -14.76 -15.14 -2.87
CA THR A 586 -14.50 -15.94 -4.06
C THR A 586 -15.79 -16.16 -4.84
N PHE A 587 -15.71 -15.91 -6.13
CA PHE A 587 -16.85 -15.94 -7.06
C PHE A 587 -16.64 -17.00 -8.12
N LYS A 588 -17.76 -17.59 -8.60
CA LYS A 588 -17.82 -18.48 -9.77
C LYS A 588 -19.14 -18.32 -10.50
N LEU A 589 -19.26 -18.82 -11.72
CA LEU A 589 -20.54 -18.86 -12.42
C LEU A 589 -21.55 -19.67 -11.61
N GLY A 590 -22.76 -19.13 -11.43
CA GLY A 590 -23.84 -19.77 -10.68
C GLY A 590 -23.61 -19.87 -9.18
N GLY A 591 -22.63 -19.17 -8.60
CA GLY A 591 -22.45 -19.07 -7.14
C GLY A 591 -23.70 -18.50 -6.46
N ARG A 592 -24.05 -18.99 -5.24
CA ARG A 592 -25.33 -18.65 -4.58
C ARG A 592 -25.17 -18.25 -3.11
N GLU A 593 -23.95 -18.26 -2.59
CA GLU A 593 -23.68 -17.86 -1.22
C GLU A 593 -24.03 -16.37 -1.02
N LYS A 594 -24.36 -16.01 0.21
CA LYS A 594 -24.69 -14.63 0.60
C LYS A 594 -23.82 -14.21 1.78
N LEU A 595 -23.51 -12.93 1.81
CA LEU A 595 -22.87 -12.35 3.00
C LEU A 595 -23.89 -12.25 4.13
N PRO A 596 -23.46 -12.44 5.39
CA PRO A 596 -24.31 -12.18 6.55
C PRO A 596 -24.63 -10.68 6.62
N ASP A 597 -25.80 -10.36 7.18
CA ASP A 597 -26.17 -8.97 7.43
C ASP A 597 -25.20 -8.31 8.40
N LEU A 598 -24.86 -7.07 8.13
CA LEU A 598 -24.02 -6.30 9.07
C LEU A 598 -24.88 -5.84 10.26
N PRO A 599 -24.35 -5.95 11.49
CA PRO A 599 -25.05 -5.40 12.64
C PRO A 599 -25.13 -3.87 12.53
N THR A 600 -26.35 -3.34 12.64
CA THR A 600 -26.57 -1.89 12.67
C THR A 600 -26.24 -1.39 14.09
N VAL A 601 -25.03 -0.86 14.28
CA VAL A 601 -24.64 -0.24 15.55
C VAL A 601 -24.80 1.26 15.41
N ALA A 602 -25.88 1.81 15.94
CA ALA A 602 -26.02 3.25 16.09
C ALA A 602 -25.06 3.74 17.18
N ARG A 603 -24.12 4.59 16.81
CA ARG A 603 -23.24 5.29 17.77
C ARG A 603 -23.76 6.72 17.91
N PRO A 604 -24.44 7.07 19.01
CA PRO A 604 -24.89 8.44 19.23
C PRO A 604 -23.67 9.35 19.40
N LEU A 605 -23.74 10.52 18.77
CA LEU A 605 -22.76 11.57 18.97
C LEU A 605 -23.19 12.40 20.18
N ASP A 606 -22.63 12.09 21.34
CA ASP A 606 -22.97 12.74 22.61
C ASP A 606 -21.70 13.22 23.33
N PRO A 607 -21.09 14.32 22.83
CA PRO A 607 -19.90 14.89 23.45
C PRO A 607 -20.21 15.51 24.82
N PRO A 608 -19.26 15.48 25.77
CA PRO A 608 -19.38 16.20 27.03
C PRO A 608 -19.43 17.72 26.80
N ALA A 609 -19.88 18.49 27.82
CA ALA A 609 -19.97 19.94 27.72
C ALA A 609 -18.61 20.56 27.33
N MET A 610 -18.66 21.56 26.46
CA MET A 610 -17.51 22.35 26.07
C MET A 610 -17.22 23.42 27.12
N THR A 611 -16.18 23.23 27.93
CA THR A 611 -15.82 24.14 29.04
C THR A 611 -14.47 24.83 28.86
N ALA A 612 -13.66 24.34 27.94
CA ALA A 612 -12.32 24.89 27.70
C ALA A 612 -12.37 26.23 26.94
N PRO A 613 -11.51 27.20 27.32
CA PRO A 613 -11.42 28.45 26.59
C PRO A 613 -10.79 28.26 25.21
N LYS A 614 -10.99 29.22 24.31
CA LYS A 614 -10.56 29.15 22.91
C LYS A 614 -9.07 28.88 22.77
N GLU A 615 -8.24 29.51 23.59
CA GLU A 615 -6.77 29.38 23.56
C GLU A 615 -6.31 27.97 23.83
N VAL A 616 -6.98 27.25 24.76
CA VAL A 616 -6.70 25.83 25.05
C VAL A 616 -7.11 24.95 23.87
N VAL A 617 -8.25 25.26 23.24
CA VAL A 617 -8.70 24.52 22.04
C VAL A 617 -7.75 24.72 20.86
N ASP A 618 -7.26 25.94 20.64
CA ASP A 618 -6.32 26.28 19.57
C ASP A 618 -4.97 25.56 19.79
N LEU A 619 -4.47 25.53 21.03
CA LEU A 619 -3.30 24.76 21.42
C LEU A 619 -3.53 23.25 21.17
N GLY A 620 -4.70 22.75 21.56
CA GLY A 620 -5.10 21.36 21.33
C GLY A 620 -5.12 21.00 19.85
N ARG A 621 -5.61 21.91 18.99
CA ARG A 621 -5.57 21.75 17.53
C ARG A 621 -4.13 21.62 17.03
N ALA A 622 -3.21 22.46 17.49
CA ALA A 622 -1.81 22.41 17.07
C ALA A 622 -1.14 21.09 17.46
N HIS A 623 -1.31 20.64 18.71
CA HIS A 623 -0.79 19.36 19.16
C HIS A 623 -1.45 18.16 18.45
N TYR A 624 -2.77 18.24 18.24
CA TYR A 624 -3.49 17.20 17.51
C TYR A 624 -2.93 17.02 16.10
N GLN A 625 -2.76 18.11 15.34
CA GLN A 625 -2.20 18.05 13.98
C GLN A 625 -0.79 17.44 13.97
N GLN A 626 0.01 17.74 14.98
CA GLN A 626 1.39 17.28 15.05
C GLN A 626 1.54 15.81 15.47
N PHE A 627 0.68 15.31 16.35
CA PHE A 627 0.89 14.00 17.00
C PHE A 627 -0.23 12.99 16.78
N CYS A 628 -1.44 13.43 16.44
CA CYS A 628 -2.63 12.57 16.38
C CYS A 628 -3.20 12.42 14.96
N ALA A 629 -3.16 13.50 14.17
CA ALA A 629 -3.79 13.57 12.85
C ALA A 629 -3.28 12.49 11.89
N GLY A 630 -2.00 12.12 11.97
CA GLY A 630 -1.39 11.08 11.14
C GLY A 630 -2.02 9.68 11.29
N CYS A 631 -2.84 9.45 12.33
CA CYS A 631 -3.58 8.20 12.50
C CYS A 631 -5.11 8.44 12.59
N HIS A 632 -5.54 9.52 13.25
CA HIS A 632 -6.95 9.79 13.52
C HIS A 632 -7.63 10.73 12.51
N GLY A 633 -6.90 11.11 11.43
CA GLY A 633 -7.35 12.05 10.39
C GLY A 633 -7.26 13.50 10.84
N ASP A 634 -6.96 14.39 9.92
CA ASP A 634 -6.64 15.80 10.18
C ASP A 634 -7.82 16.67 10.68
N THR A 635 -9.06 16.20 10.50
CA THR A 635 -10.28 16.87 11.02
C THR A 635 -10.88 16.19 12.25
N VAL A 636 -10.15 15.28 12.91
CA VAL A 636 -10.64 14.35 13.95
C VAL A 636 -11.65 13.33 13.40
N ALA A 637 -11.85 13.32 12.08
CA ALA A 637 -12.75 12.42 11.38
C ALA A 637 -11.96 11.19 10.90
N SER A 638 -12.17 10.04 11.53
CA SER A 638 -11.55 8.79 11.09
C SER A 638 -12.08 8.34 9.74
N GLY A 639 -11.21 7.76 8.91
CA GLY A 639 -11.60 7.05 7.69
C GLY A 639 -12.11 5.62 7.93
N GLY A 640 -12.26 5.21 9.21
CA GLY A 640 -12.81 3.90 9.58
C GLY A 640 -11.77 2.84 9.95
N VAL A 641 -10.47 3.16 9.91
CA VAL A 641 -9.35 2.24 10.21
C VAL A 641 -9.04 2.22 11.70
N VAL A 642 -9.06 3.38 12.34
CA VAL A 642 -8.88 3.58 13.78
C VAL A 642 -10.12 4.24 14.37
N PRO A 643 -10.30 4.24 15.70
CA PRO A 643 -11.46 4.87 16.30
C PRO A 643 -11.62 6.34 15.92
N ASP A 644 -12.84 6.72 15.56
CA ASP A 644 -13.22 8.12 15.36
C ASP A 644 -13.36 8.78 16.74
N LEU A 645 -12.45 9.68 17.05
CA LEU A 645 -12.35 10.28 18.38
C LEU A 645 -13.55 11.15 18.75
N ARG A 646 -14.31 11.64 17.77
CA ARG A 646 -15.55 12.40 18.01
C ARG A 646 -16.61 11.58 18.72
N TYR A 647 -16.58 10.24 18.55
CA TYR A 647 -17.50 9.27 19.16
C TYR A 647 -16.88 8.52 20.34
N SER A 648 -15.70 8.93 20.80
CA SER A 648 -15.01 8.25 21.89
C SER A 648 -15.68 8.52 23.24
N GLN A 649 -15.98 7.47 23.98
CA GLN A 649 -16.49 7.59 25.35
C GLN A 649 -15.45 8.19 26.30
N THR A 650 -14.16 8.10 25.98
CA THR A 650 -13.08 8.67 26.80
C THR A 650 -13.05 10.19 26.77
N LEU A 651 -13.77 10.85 25.84
CA LEU A 651 -13.96 12.30 25.88
C LEU A 651 -14.59 12.77 27.21
N GLY A 652 -15.39 11.94 27.88
CA GLY A 652 -16.01 12.24 29.17
C GLY A 652 -15.07 12.13 30.37
N SER A 653 -13.85 11.61 30.22
CA SER A 653 -12.89 11.37 31.30
C SER A 653 -11.48 11.83 30.94
N ALA A 654 -11.04 12.94 31.53
CA ALA A 654 -9.67 13.43 31.35
C ALA A 654 -8.62 12.40 31.79
N GLU A 655 -8.88 11.64 32.85
CA GLU A 655 -7.96 10.62 33.34
C GLU A 655 -7.85 9.43 32.37
N ALA A 656 -8.98 8.92 31.85
CA ALA A 656 -8.95 7.84 30.86
C ALA A 656 -8.25 8.28 29.57
N TRP A 657 -8.46 9.53 29.13
CA TRP A 657 -7.79 10.10 27.97
C TRP A 657 -6.28 10.19 28.19
N LYS A 658 -5.86 10.73 29.34
CA LYS A 658 -4.45 10.84 29.74
C LYS A 658 -3.76 9.47 29.79
N THR A 659 -4.39 8.48 30.42
CA THR A 659 -3.87 7.11 30.55
C THR A 659 -3.60 6.47 29.18
N ILE A 660 -4.50 6.67 28.20
CA ILE A 660 -4.28 6.19 26.83
C ILE A 660 -3.11 6.93 26.16
N VAL A 661 -3.09 8.26 26.22
CA VAL A 661 -2.15 9.07 25.45
C VAL A 661 -0.75 9.11 26.08
N LEU A 662 -0.64 9.21 27.41
CA LEU A 662 0.68 9.32 28.08
C LEU A 662 1.19 7.97 28.57
N GLU A 663 0.34 7.09 29.13
CA GLU A 663 0.78 5.82 29.68
C GLU A 663 0.80 4.69 28.64
N GLY A 664 0.13 4.91 27.47
CA GLY A 664 0.18 3.99 26.35
C GLY A 664 -0.53 2.66 26.60
N THR A 665 -1.61 2.67 27.38
CA THR A 665 -2.38 1.45 27.73
C THR A 665 -2.97 0.70 26.53
N MET A 666 -3.06 1.37 25.36
CA MET A 666 -3.53 0.79 24.11
C MET A 666 -2.38 0.47 23.11
N THR A 667 -1.12 0.43 23.58
CA THR A 667 0.05 0.20 22.72
C THR A 667 -0.04 -1.11 21.93
N GLN A 668 -0.63 -2.17 22.51
CA GLN A 668 -0.82 -3.45 21.81
C GLN A 668 -1.74 -3.33 20.58
N ASN A 669 -2.61 -2.33 20.53
CA ASN A 669 -3.47 -2.02 19.38
C ASN A 669 -2.88 -0.95 18.44
N GLY A 670 -1.64 -0.52 18.71
CA GLY A 670 -0.92 0.46 17.90
C GLY A 670 -1.02 1.91 18.38
N MET A 671 -1.78 2.21 19.47
CA MET A 671 -1.81 3.55 20.07
C MET A 671 -0.70 3.66 21.13
N VAL A 672 0.45 4.19 20.71
CA VAL A 672 1.64 4.30 21.57
C VAL A 672 1.55 5.47 22.56
N SER A 673 2.45 5.47 23.57
CA SER A 673 2.63 6.60 24.49
C SER A 673 3.26 7.81 23.80
N PHE A 674 2.73 9.00 24.04
CA PHE A 674 3.29 10.29 23.62
C PHE A 674 3.93 11.08 24.75
N ALA A 675 4.17 10.46 25.93
CA ALA A 675 4.80 11.11 27.10
C ALA A 675 6.19 11.70 26.80
N ARG A 676 6.87 11.24 25.74
CA ARG A 676 8.13 11.83 25.26
C ARG A 676 7.96 13.26 24.74
N TYR A 677 6.77 13.60 24.24
CA TYR A 677 6.51 14.85 23.52
C TYR A 677 5.45 15.73 24.15
N LEU A 678 4.49 15.15 24.87
CA LEU A 678 3.32 15.81 25.43
C LEU A 678 3.32 15.75 26.95
N LYS A 679 2.90 16.85 27.58
CA LYS A 679 2.64 16.94 29.03
C LYS A 679 1.12 16.77 29.29
N PRO A 680 0.70 16.54 30.56
CA PRO A 680 -0.73 16.40 30.89
C PRO A 680 -1.62 17.52 30.38
N ASP A 681 -1.18 18.79 30.47
CA ASP A 681 -1.95 19.94 30.00
C ASP A 681 -2.07 19.97 28.47
N ASP A 682 -1.05 19.53 27.73
CA ASP A 682 -1.10 19.39 26.27
C ASP A 682 -2.12 18.32 25.84
N VAL A 683 -2.18 17.22 26.59
CA VAL A 683 -3.12 16.11 26.35
C VAL A 683 -4.56 16.52 26.66
N GLU A 684 -4.77 17.32 27.71
CA GLU A 684 -6.08 17.90 28.00
C GLU A 684 -6.51 18.90 26.92
N ALA A 685 -5.58 19.71 26.42
CA ALA A 685 -5.85 20.60 25.29
C ALA A 685 -6.28 19.80 24.03
N VAL A 686 -5.60 18.69 23.70
CA VAL A 686 -6.00 17.80 22.59
C VAL A 686 -7.41 17.22 22.83
N ARG A 687 -7.75 16.83 24.06
CA ARG A 687 -9.11 16.35 24.42
C ARG A 687 -10.15 17.45 24.20
N ALA A 688 -9.87 18.67 24.64
CA ALA A 688 -10.74 19.83 24.44
C ALA A 688 -11.00 20.09 22.95
N TYR A 689 -9.95 19.99 22.11
CA TYR A 689 -10.11 20.12 20.66
C TYR A 689 -10.99 19.00 20.08
N ALA A 690 -10.81 17.72 20.50
CA ALA A 690 -11.63 16.62 20.04
C ALA A 690 -13.11 16.80 20.47
N ILE A 691 -13.38 17.30 21.68
CA ILE A 691 -14.73 17.65 22.16
C ILE A 691 -15.34 18.73 21.26
N LYS A 692 -14.60 19.80 20.95
CA LYS A 692 -15.06 20.86 20.01
C LYS A 692 -15.48 20.25 18.68
N ARG A 693 -14.63 19.40 18.08
CA ARG A 693 -14.92 18.76 16.79
C ARG A 693 -16.16 17.86 16.84
N ALA A 694 -16.40 17.20 17.97
CA ALA A 694 -17.60 16.40 18.18
C ALA A 694 -18.87 17.29 18.24
N HIS A 695 -18.81 18.44 18.93
CA HIS A 695 -19.91 19.43 18.94
C HIS A 695 -20.18 20.00 17.56
N ASP A 696 -19.14 20.40 16.81
CA ASP A 696 -19.29 20.91 15.44
C ASP A 696 -20.00 19.89 14.54
N THR A 697 -19.61 18.62 14.65
CA THR A 697 -20.25 17.53 13.89
C THR A 697 -21.70 17.32 14.31
N LYS A 698 -22.01 17.38 15.62
CA LYS A 698 -23.39 17.24 16.14
C LYS A 698 -24.27 18.36 15.59
N ALA A 699 -23.78 19.61 15.57
CA ALA A 699 -24.50 20.75 15.02
C ALA A 699 -24.73 20.61 13.50
N ALA A 700 -23.71 20.20 12.73
CA ALA A 700 -23.85 20.00 11.29
C ALA A 700 -24.86 18.89 10.93
N VAL A 701 -24.91 17.80 11.70
CA VAL A 701 -25.90 16.73 11.50
C VAL A 701 -27.31 17.21 11.84
N ALA A 702 -27.48 18.07 12.84
CA ALA A 702 -28.77 18.64 13.20
C ALA A 702 -29.34 19.60 12.15
N THR A 703 -28.46 20.35 11.45
CA THR A 703 -28.86 21.28 10.38
C THR A 703 -29.11 20.62 9.04
N ALA A 704 -28.63 19.38 8.84
CA ALA A 704 -28.83 18.59 7.61
C ALA A 704 -30.11 17.74 7.63
N LYS A 705 -30.80 17.65 8.75
CA LYS A 705 -32.13 17.01 8.94
C LYS A 705 -33.25 18.06 8.80
#